data_049bba5ac10640173b90904a71384fae
#
_entry.id   049bba5ac10640173b90904a71384fae
#
_cell.length_a   1.000
_cell.length_b   1.000
_cell.length_c   1.000
_cell.angle_alpha   90.00
_cell.angle_beta   90.00
_cell.angle_gamma   90.00
#
_symmetry.space_group_name_H-M   'P 1'
#
loop_
_entity.id
_entity.type
_entity.pdbx_description
1 polymer ?
#
loop_
_entity_poly.entity_id
_entity_poly.type
_entity_poly.pdbx_seq_one_letter_code
_entity_poly.pdbx_strand_id
1 'polypeptide(L)'
;MATKRSWVIICAGLFFLYAEPTLFASDVLFLSPSLDSEIIGKRPEFKWRYTAGAPPEKVTVLLDGADVTELISCKKGICTFTPLQPLPAGEHSLEFSWEGKSGQPGYESFNFSSRQSKLFREAFSSNSGGLNYQMSLHKDNAPNEPNSRIDGSIRTENRVSTSHWTFSASGQIRYLDQDHPVQLPEQKGFDVINFLLESVYEKGEFKMDSQLGDIVITESENTINNYARKGGQIFLNYKDMALHLFSANTAQYYGLNGGLGLDIDPNDKIYGIAGGVTFLNDHVTLRSIYAKGGEKGSSFGVATVAERQRGKVAGFMLDSNWFDSRMSIRGEYDITDYDSSSQDEFGYESDKAYKAIFSWNEASYGFSGLYEYMGPDYEVIGNQGLPRNRQGFSLSSWFSMTDHRLEFLFSRYNDNVEDDDLYPTVYDYQAGLRYSFNRFPSLPISLFYQKSIQNSTDEPEYTPAVYFDTDAVGMDVSWLTGSWNFNLHAGYSYQNDKEHVSGDTATLTVTFAPGFTGTYFRINPSLSYNKSISHLTNVETDTYMANWDMEWQITERILWSVAGNYNLTKADDDSVDQQNLDVHSRIAYRLFRDWMYLVQEPSIGLRAKYSWQDDRVYGNSEDSFVLMVDFTTSLNFAF
;
A
#
# COMPACT_ATOMS: atom_id res chain seq x y z
N MET A 1 51.28 18.76 35.94
CA MET A 1 50.61 19.36 37.13
C MET A 1 49.36 18.56 37.43
N ALA A 2 49.37 17.82 38.52
CA ALA A 2 48.31 16.90 38.95
C ALA A 2 47.34 17.64 39.85
N THR A 3 46.05 17.43 39.68
CA THR A 3 45.07 17.69 40.72
C THR A 3 44.11 16.50 40.85
N LYS A 4 44.33 15.75 41.92
CA LYS A 4 43.44 14.78 42.53
C LYS A 4 42.12 15.47 42.94
N ARG A 5 40.99 14.87 42.68
CA ARG A 5 39.73 15.12 43.42
C ARG A 5 39.21 13.80 44.01
N SER A 6 39.00 13.91 45.30
CA SER A 6 38.68 12.91 46.29
C SER A 6 37.23 12.38 46.12
N TRP A 7 37.08 11.08 46.29
CA TRP A 7 35.80 10.39 46.50
C TRP A 7 35.36 10.55 47.94
N VAL A 8 34.17 11.06 48.18
CA VAL A 8 33.48 10.99 49.47
C VAL A 8 32.48 9.83 49.36
N ILE A 9 32.78 8.76 50.10
CA ILE A 9 31.86 7.62 50.31
C ILE A 9 30.97 7.99 51.48
N ILE A 10 29.68 8.19 51.23
CA ILE A 10 28.65 8.25 52.26
C ILE A 10 28.05 6.84 52.42
N CYS A 11 28.44 6.13 53.47
CA CYS A 11 27.77 4.93 53.95
C CYS A 11 26.45 5.33 54.62
N ALA A 12 25.32 5.19 53.90
CA ALA A 12 24.00 5.17 54.50
C ALA A 12 23.62 3.70 54.78
N GLY A 13 23.60 3.34 56.06
CA GLY A 13 23.20 2.01 56.53
C GLY A 13 21.72 1.73 56.17
N LEU A 14 21.51 0.79 55.33
CA LEU A 14 20.19 0.18 55.05
C LEU A 14 19.87 -0.82 56.19
N PHE A 15 18.99 -0.42 57.09
CA PHE A 15 18.23 -1.37 57.91
C PHE A 15 17.28 -2.12 56.97
N PHE A 16 17.64 -3.34 56.58
CA PHE A 16 16.68 -4.31 56.03
C PHE A 16 15.83 -4.83 57.17
N LEU A 17 14.67 -4.26 57.34
CA LEU A 17 13.58 -4.95 58.01
C LEU A 17 13.20 -6.14 57.11
N TYR A 18 13.50 -7.36 57.52
CA TYR A 18 12.89 -8.59 57.03
C TYR A 18 11.41 -8.51 57.38
N ALA A 19 10.59 -8.02 56.45
CA ALA A 19 9.17 -8.34 56.45
C ALA A 19 9.08 -9.75 55.89
N GLU A 20 8.70 -10.73 56.75
CA GLU A 20 8.25 -12.02 56.28
C GLU A 20 7.15 -11.78 55.24
N PRO A 21 7.17 -12.44 54.10
CA PRO A 21 6.06 -12.36 53.18
C PRO A 21 4.86 -13.00 53.89
N THR A 22 3.96 -12.17 54.40
CA THR A 22 2.63 -12.65 54.78
C THR A 22 2.04 -13.21 53.51
N LEU A 23 1.88 -14.51 53.42
CA LEU A 23 1.06 -15.20 52.42
C LEU A 23 -0.36 -14.64 52.56
N PHE A 24 -0.67 -13.61 51.77
CA PHE A 24 -2.05 -13.16 51.61
C PHE A 24 -2.78 -14.30 50.91
N ALA A 25 -3.73 -14.93 51.63
CA ALA A 25 -4.63 -15.89 51.02
C ALA A 25 -5.36 -15.17 49.87
N SER A 26 -5.27 -15.69 48.66
CA SER A 26 -5.99 -15.18 47.50
C SER A 26 -7.48 -15.05 47.80
N ASP A 27 -8.06 -13.90 47.58
CA ASP A 27 -9.48 -13.63 47.77
C ASP A 27 -10.34 -14.29 46.68
N VAL A 28 -9.71 -14.68 45.57
CA VAL A 28 -10.33 -15.38 44.42
C VAL A 28 -9.70 -16.75 44.25
N LEU A 29 -10.48 -17.80 44.47
CA LEU A 29 -10.05 -19.18 44.27
C LEU A 29 -10.59 -19.72 42.95
N PHE A 30 -9.72 -19.92 41.98
CA PHE A 30 -10.06 -20.57 40.69
C PHE A 30 -10.39 -22.05 40.91
N LEU A 31 -11.49 -22.51 40.27
CA LEU A 31 -11.95 -23.88 40.34
C LEU A 31 -11.74 -24.65 39.03
N SER A 32 -11.89 -23.95 37.88
CA SER A 32 -11.76 -24.52 36.54
C SER A 32 -11.71 -23.40 35.52
N PRO A 33 -10.90 -23.55 34.44
CA PRO A 33 -9.86 -24.56 34.25
C PRO A 33 -8.65 -24.33 35.16
N SER A 34 -7.74 -25.30 35.29
CA SER A 34 -6.47 -25.09 35.98
C SER A 34 -5.62 -24.06 35.19
N LEU A 35 -5.17 -23.00 35.85
CA LEU A 35 -4.35 -21.94 35.23
C LEU A 35 -2.88 -22.36 35.09
N ASP A 36 -2.46 -23.46 35.75
CA ASP A 36 -1.09 -23.99 35.62
C ASP A 36 -0.86 -24.79 34.34
N SER A 37 -1.90 -24.98 33.52
CA SER A 37 -1.85 -25.71 32.26
C SER A 37 -2.50 -24.91 31.14
N GLU A 38 -2.06 -25.18 29.92
CA GLU A 38 -2.66 -24.57 28.73
C GLU A 38 -4.15 -24.94 28.63
N ILE A 39 -5.02 -23.94 28.57
CA ILE A 39 -6.47 -24.12 28.51
C ILE A 39 -6.87 -24.51 27.08
N ILE A 40 -7.59 -25.63 26.94
CA ILE A 40 -7.99 -26.13 25.64
C ILE A 40 -9.47 -25.83 25.39
N GLY A 41 -9.77 -25.17 24.28
CA GLY A 41 -11.13 -24.90 23.82
C GLY A 41 -11.33 -23.48 23.34
N LYS A 42 -12.19 -23.29 22.34
CA LYS A 42 -12.48 -21.96 21.74
C LYS A 42 -13.16 -21.02 22.74
N ARG A 43 -14.00 -21.52 23.62
CA ARG A 43 -14.76 -20.76 24.63
C ARG A 43 -14.75 -21.51 25.97
N PRO A 44 -13.64 -21.46 26.69
CA PRO A 44 -13.55 -22.16 27.99
C PRO A 44 -14.51 -21.52 28.99
N GLU A 45 -15.12 -22.35 29.83
CA GLU A 45 -15.92 -21.87 30.94
C GLU A 45 -15.02 -21.70 32.18
N PHE A 46 -14.83 -20.44 32.61
CA PHE A 46 -14.09 -20.10 33.82
C PHE A 46 -15.01 -20.24 35.05
N LYS A 47 -14.54 -20.89 36.12
CA LYS A 47 -15.24 -21.04 37.39
C LYS A 47 -14.32 -20.64 38.53
N TRP A 48 -14.82 -19.79 39.42
CA TRP A 48 -14.13 -19.42 40.65
C TRP A 48 -15.10 -19.19 41.79
N ARG A 49 -14.58 -19.05 42.97
CA ARG A 49 -15.31 -18.60 44.15
C ARG A 49 -14.52 -17.57 44.92
N TYR A 50 -15.19 -16.64 45.55
CA TYR A 50 -14.58 -15.75 46.51
C TYR A 50 -14.43 -16.43 47.87
N THR A 51 -13.29 -16.25 48.55
CA THR A 51 -13.01 -16.86 49.85
C THR A 51 -14.00 -16.41 50.93
N ALA A 52 -14.56 -15.21 50.80
CA ALA A 52 -15.62 -14.67 51.65
C ALA A 52 -17.00 -15.31 51.43
N GLY A 53 -17.16 -16.24 50.47
CA GLY A 53 -18.40 -16.95 50.16
C GLY A 53 -19.42 -16.17 49.32
N ALA A 54 -19.22 -14.89 49.10
CA ALA A 54 -20.02 -14.01 48.23
C ALA A 54 -19.10 -13.03 47.49
N PRO A 55 -19.47 -12.60 46.27
CA PRO A 55 -18.69 -11.57 45.56
C PRO A 55 -18.64 -10.28 46.39
N PRO A 56 -17.50 -9.57 46.38
CA PRO A 56 -17.38 -8.25 46.99
C PRO A 56 -18.35 -7.25 46.35
N GLU A 57 -18.60 -6.12 47.05
CA GLU A 57 -19.32 -5.00 46.45
C GLU A 57 -18.46 -4.34 45.38
N LYS A 58 -19.04 -3.96 44.25
CA LYS A 58 -18.37 -3.27 43.14
C LYS A 58 -17.16 -4.05 42.55
N VAL A 59 -17.38 -5.30 42.21
CA VAL A 59 -16.39 -6.12 41.47
C VAL A 59 -16.36 -5.71 40.01
N THR A 60 -15.17 -5.51 39.46
CA THR A 60 -14.91 -5.39 38.00
C THR A 60 -13.99 -6.54 37.60
N VAL A 61 -14.32 -7.23 36.52
CA VAL A 61 -13.49 -8.30 35.96
C VAL A 61 -13.15 -7.98 34.52
N LEU A 62 -11.86 -7.99 34.24
CA LEU A 62 -11.33 -7.71 32.88
C LEU A 62 -10.70 -8.99 32.31
N LEU A 63 -11.00 -9.30 31.07
CA LEU A 63 -10.28 -10.29 30.26
C LEU A 63 -9.49 -9.55 29.18
N ASP A 64 -8.16 -9.64 29.24
CA ASP A 64 -7.25 -8.92 28.33
C ASP A 64 -7.56 -7.40 28.27
N GLY A 65 -7.93 -6.81 29.40
CA GLY A 65 -8.32 -5.40 29.51
C GLY A 65 -9.76 -5.08 29.10
N ALA A 66 -10.52 -6.04 28.57
CA ALA A 66 -11.94 -5.84 28.23
C ALA A 66 -12.85 -6.16 29.43
N ASP A 67 -13.78 -5.27 29.78
CA ASP A 67 -14.73 -5.47 30.87
C ASP A 67 -15.75 -6.59 30.53
N VAL A 68 -15.71 -7.66 31.31
CA VAL A 68 -16.60 -8.83 31.18
C VAL A 68 -17.53 -9.01 32.39
N THR A 69 -17.59 -8.03 33.27
CA THR A 69 -18.30 -8.09 34.55
C THR A 69 -19.78 -8.47 34.40
N GLU A 70 -20.47 -7.88 33.43
CA GLU A 70 -21.90 -8.16 33.18
C GLU A 70 -22.18 -9.58 32.62
N LEU A 71 -21.16 -10.25 32.10
CA LEU A 71 -21.26 -11.61 31.56
C LEU A 71 -21.12 -12.68 32.63
N ILE A 72 -20.82 -12.31 33.88
CA ILE A 72 -20.56 -13.22 34.97
C ILE A 72 -21.87 -13.62 35.64
N SER A 73 -22.06 -14.92 35.84
CA SER A 73 -23.19 -15.46 36.60
C SER A 73 -22.70 -16.11 37.88
N CYS A 74 -23.14 -15.60 39.04
CA CYS A 74 -22.79 -16.17 40.34
C CYS A 74 -24.00 -16.88 40.96
N LYS A 75 -23.87 -18.20 41.27
CA LYS A 75 -24.90 -19.02 41.94
C LYS A 75 -24.27 -19.84 43.06
N LYS A 76 -24.87 -19.81 44.25
CA LYS A 76 -24.41 -20.57 45.44
C LYS A 76 -22.91 -20.38 45.73
N GLY A 77 -22.40 -19.14 45.59
CA GLY A 77 -21.00 -18.82 45.87
C GLY A 77 -19.99 -19.21 44.77
N ILE A 78 -20.44 -19.80 43.68
CA ILE A 78 -19.61 -20.07 42.51
C ILE A 78 -19.98 -19.10 41.40
N CYS A 79 -18.98 -18.40 40.87
CA CYS A 79 -19.10 -17.51 39.71
C CYS A 79 -18.60 -18.23 38.46
N THR A 80 -19.31 -18.03 37.36
CA THR A 80 -19.00 -18.65 36.07
C THR A 80 -18.99 -17.57 34.99
N PHE A 81 -18.06 -17.69 34.08
CA PHE A 81 -17.91 -16.82 32.89
C PHE A 81 -17.52 -17.65 31.67
N THR A 82 -18.13 -17.38 30.54
CA THR A 82 -17.77 -17.98 29.25
C THR A 82 -17.61 -16.83 28.23
N PRO A 83 -16.45 -16.69 27.57
CA PRO A 83 -16.24 -15.65 26.55
C PRO A 83 -17.30 -15.72 25.45
N LEU A 84 -17.83 -14.58 25.04
CA LEU A 84 -18.79 -14.49 23.92
C LEU A 84 -18.13 -14.78 22.57
N GLN A 85 -16.87 -14.40 22.43
CA GLN A 85 -16.05 -14.69 21.25
C GLN A 85 -15.04 -15.80 21.58
N PRO A 86 -14.59 -16.58 20.57
CA PRO A 86 -13.48 -17.50 20.75
C PRO A 86 -12.24 -16.78 21.26
N LEU A 87 -11.59 -17.32 22.29
CA LEU A 87 -10.29 -16.83 22.73
C LEU A 87 -9.26 -17.11 21.64
N PRO A 88 -8.44 -16.11 21.25
CA PRO A 88 -7.24 -16.35 20.47
C PRO A 88 -6.33 -17.35 21.17
N ALA A 89 -5.42 -17.98 20.44
CA ALA A 89 -4.41 -18.79 21.08
C ALA A 89 -3.25 -17.91 21.57
N GLY A 90 -2.82 -18.12 22.80
CA GLY A 90 -1.72 -17.34 23.38
C GLY A 90 -1.88 -17.09 24.86
N GLU A 91 -1.14 -16.12 25.35
CA GLU A 91 -1.19 -15.64 26.73
C GLU A 91 -2.35 -14.68 26.92
N HIS A 92 -3.06 -14.85 28.02
CA HIS A 92 -4.20 -14.03 28.43
C HIS A 92 -4.08 -13.64 29.88
N SER A 93 -4.74 -12.53 30.26
CA SER A 93 -4.91 -12.11 31.64
C SER A 93 -6.38 -12.03 32.03
N LEU A 94 -6.71 -12.53 33.20
CA LEU A 94 -8.01 -12.33 33.84
C LEU A 94 -7.78 -11.57 35.14
N GLU A 95 -8.26 -10.32 35.19
CA GLU A 95 -7.99 -9.38 36.26
C GLU A 95 -9.27 -9.10 37.05
N PHE A 96 -9.15 -9.09 38.36
CA PHE A 96 -10.23 -8.82 39.30
C PHE A 96 -9.87 -7.58 40.10
N SER A 97 -10.77 -6.62 40.16
CA SER A 97 -10.67 -5.46 41.04
C SER A 97 -11.97 -5.30 41.84
N TRP A 98 -11.88 -4.97 43.13
CA TRP A 98 -13.05 -4.77 43.98
C TRP A 98 -12.80 -3.78 45.10
N GLU A 99 -13.87 -3.23 45.69
CA GLU A 99 -13.80 -2.49 46.93
C GLU A 99 -14.02 -3.42 48.11
N GLY A 100 -13.02 -3.56 49.01
CA GLY A 100 -13.15 -4.34 50.25
C GLY A 100 -14.08 -3.63 51.25
N LYS A 101 -14.61 -4.42 52.23
CA LYS A 101 -15.53 -3.94 53.28
C LYS A 101 -14.98 -2.76 54.12
N SER A 102 -13.67 -2.53 54.10
CA SER A 102 -12.97 -1.42 54.76
C SER A 102 -12.71 -0.23 53.83
N GLY A 103 -13.23 -0.25 52.59
CA GLY A 103 -12.94 0.76 51.54
C GLY A 103 -11.54 0.64 50.94
N GLN A 104 -10.78 -0.41 51.24
CA GLN A 104 -9.50 -0.65 50.60
C GLN A 104 -9.71 -1.38 49.26
N PRO A 105 -9.04 -0.91 48.15
CA PRO A 105 -9.13 -1.60 46.86
C PRO A 105 -8.40 -2.93 46.90
N GLY A 106 -9.04 -3.99 46.44
CA GLY A 106 -8.43 -5.30 46.19
C GLY A 106 -8.17 -5.48 44.70
N TYR A 107 -7.10 -6.20 44.36
CA TYR A 107 -6.73 -6.52 42.98
C TYR A 107 -6.03 -7.87 42.92
N GLU A 108 -6.46 -8.71 41.98
CA GLU A 108 -5.79 -9.97 41.65
C GLU A 108 -5.77 -10.15 40.14
N SER A 109 -4.68 -10.70 39.61
CA SER A 109 -4.50 -11.01 38.19
C SER A 109 -4.03 -12.45 38.01
N PHE A 110 -4.64 -13.14 37.06
CA PHE A 110 -4.34 -14.52 36.71
C PHE A 110 -3.95 -14.58 35.23
N ASN A 111 -2.69 -14.95 34.98
CA ASN A 111 -2.22 -15.20 33.64
C ASN A 111 -2.41 -16.67 33.26
N PHE A 112 -2.83 -16.91 32.03
CA PHE A 112 -3.00 -18.26 31.51
C PHE A 112 -2.73 -18.31 30.03
N SER A 113 -2.36 -19.47 29.51
CA SER A 113 -2.25 -19.68 28.06
C SER A 113 -3.43 -20.47 27.53
N SER A 114 -3.85 -20.21 26.32
CA SER A 114 -4.94 -20.92 25.68
C SER A 114 -4.59 -21.46 24.30
N ARG A 115 -5.27 -22.53 23.89
CA ARG A 115 -5.32 -23.04 22.52
C ARG A 115 -6.69 -23.60 22.20
N GLN A 116 -7.05 -23.59 20.93
CA GLN A 116 -8.41 -23.95 20.53
C GLN A 116 -8.67 -25.46 20.54
N SER A 117 -7.65 -26.30 20.32
CA SER A 117 -7.79 -27.75 20.33
C SER A 117 -6.53 -28.50 20.76
N LYS A 118 -6.62 -29.82 20.94
CA LYS A 118 -5.45 -30.68 21.18
C LYS A 118 -4.58 -30.85 19.95
N LEU A 119 -5.13 -30.71 18.73
CA LEU A 119 -4.44 -30.95 17.46
C LEU A 119 -3.79 -29.68 16.92
N PHE A 120 -4.41 -28.53 17.11
CA PHE A 120 -3.92 -27.25 16.64
C PHE A 120 -4.06 -26.17 17.72
N ARG A 121 -3.18 -25.21 17.68
CA ARG A 121 -3.18 -24.06 18.60
C ARG A 121 -4.36 -23.15 18.28
N GLU A 122 -4.50 -22.80 17.01
CA GLU A 122 -5.54 -21.91 16.49
C GLU A 122 -6.03 -22.39 15.12
N ALA A 123 -7.31 -22.24 14.86
CA ALA A 123 -7.91 -22.33 13.54
C ALA A 123 -8.88 -21.17 13.36
N PHE A 124 -8.69 -20.46 12.27
CA PHE A 124 -9.44 -19.27 11.92
C PHE A 124 -9.88 -19.35 10.46
N SER A 125 -11.12 -18.98 10.19
CA SER A 125 -11.66 -18.83 8.84
C SER A 125 -12.45 -17.53 8.79
N SER A 126 -12.05 -16.63 7.91
CA SER A 126 -12.77 -15.38 7.63
C SER A 126 -13.16 -15.35 6.17
N ASN A 127 -14.41 -15.03 5.93
CA ASN A 127 -14.94 -14.92 4.60
C ASN A 127 -15.66 -13.58 4.48
N SER A 128 -15.30 -12.81 3.48
CA SER A 128 -15.93 -11.54 3.16
C SER A 128 -16.26 -11.49 1.68
N GLY A 129 -17.30 -10.79 1.32
CA GLY A 129 -17.67 -10.70 -0.08
C GLY A 129 -18.79 -9.71 -0.31
N GLY A 130 -19.25 -9.66 -1.54
CA GLY A 130 -20.37 -8.84 -1.95
C GLY A 130 -21.04 -9.41 -3.18
N LEU A 131 -22.30 -9.07 -3.32
CA LEU A 131 -23.10 -9.32 -4.52
C LEU A 131 -23.66 -8.00 -5.00
N ASN A 132 -23.49 -7.72 -6.28
CA ASN A 132 -24.08 -6.59 -6.96
C ASN A 132 -24.88 -7.10 -8.16
N TYR A 133 -26.17 -6.85 -8.17
CA TYR A 133 -27.04 -7.09 -9.31
C TYR A 133 -27.48 -5.75 -9.86
N GLN A 134 -27.40 -5.55 -11.16
CA GLN A 134 -27.82 -4.34 -11.85
C GLN A 134 -28.74 -4.71 -13.01
N MET A 135 -29.77 -3.91 -13.21
CA MET A 135 -30.71 -4.03 -14.33
C MET A 135 -31.01 -2.65 -14.89
N SER A 136 -30.76 -2.44 -16.16
CA SER A 136 -31.10 -1.20 -16.85
C SER A 136 -32.61 -1.10 -17.06
N LEU A 137 -33.17 0.01 -16.64
CA LEU A 137 -34.57 0.37 -16.86
C LEU A 137 -34.74 1.16 -18.16
N HIS A 138 -33.75 2.00 -18.46
CA HIS A 138 -33.76 2.85 -19.66
C HIS A 138 -32.31 3.10 -20.09
N LYS A 139 -32.07 3.09 -21.39
CA LYS A 139 -30.79 3.44 -22.02
C LYS A 139 -31.04 4.30 -23.24
N ASP A 140 -30.30 5.38 -23.35
CA ASP A 140 -30.25 6.21 -24.53
C ASP A 140 -28.78 6.41 -24.92
N ASN A 141 -28.46 6.16 -26.19
CA ASN A 141 -27.11 6.24 -26.76
C ASN A 141 -25.99 5.52 -25.94
N ALA A 142 -26.34 4.44 -25.22
CA ALA A 142 -25.40 3.68 -24.38
C ALA A 142 -25.35 2.20 -24.80
N PRO A 143 -24.88 1.87 -26.04
CA PRO A 143 -24.90 0.50 -26.58
C PRO A 143 -24.00 -0.45 -25.80
N ASN A 144 -22.93 0.04 -25.18
CA ASN A 144 -21.93 -0.76 -24.47
C ASN A 144 -22.32 -1.08 -23.01
N GLU A 145 -23.35 -0.44 -22.48
CA GLU A 145 -23.84 -0.73 -21.13
C GLU A 145 -24.71 -1.99 -21.14
N PRO A 146 -24.53 -2.95 -20.23
CA PRO A 146 -25.32 -4.16 -20.18
C PRO A 146 -26.77 -3.88 -19.76
N ASN A 147 -27.75 -4.68 -20.25
CA ASN A 147 -29.12 -4.61 -19.75
C ASN A 147 -29.23 -5.24 -18.36
N SER A 148 -28.44 -6.27 -18.10
CA SER A 148 -28.33 -6.87 -16.78
C SER A 148 -26.90 -7.31 -16.51
N ARG A 149 -26.49 -7.17 -15.23
CA ARG A 149 -25.19 -7.63 -14.75
C ARG A 149 -25.34 -8.17 -13.33
N ILE A 150 -24.80 -9.34 -13.11
CA ILE A 150 -24.56 -9.93 -11.79
C ILE A 150 -23.06 -9.99 -11.59
N ASP A 151 -22.57 -9.40 -10.51
CA ASP A 151 -21.17 -9.43 -10.13
C ASP A 151 -21.09 -9.71 -8.63
N GLY A 152 -20.58 -10.89 -8.29
CA GLY A 152 -20.42 -11.31 -6.92
C GLY A 152 -19.03 -11.84 -6.67
N SER A 153 -18.44 -11.52 -5.54
CA SER A 153 -17.16 -12.07 -5.14
C SER A 153 -17.15 -12.49 -3.67
N ILE A 154 -16.37 -13.52 -3.38
CA ILE A 154 -16.09 -13.98 -2.02
C ILE A 154 -14.58 -14.08 -1.89
N ARG A 155 -14.03 -13.37 -0.91
CA ARG A 155 -12.66 -13.49 -0.44
C ARG A 155 -12.65 -14.38 0.79
N THR A 156 -11.81 -15.39 0.81
CA THR A 156 -11.62 -16.30 1.92
C THR A 156 -10.20 -16.19 2.44
N GLU A 157 -10.07 -16.27 3.77
CA GLU A 157 -8.79 -16.33 4.46
C GLU A 157 -8.92 -17.40 5.54
N ASN A 158 -8.11 -18.44 5.45
CA ASN A 158 -8.12 -19.57 6.36
C ASN A 158 -6.73 -19.74 6.93
N ARG A 159 -6.64 -19.97 8.24
CA ARG A 159 -5.38 -20.16 8.94
C ARG A 159 -5.51 -21.27 9.98
N VAL A 160 -4.53 -22.15 10.00
CA VAL A 160 -4.40 -23.18 11.04
C VAL A 160 -2.97 -23.16 11.55
N SER A 161 -2.80 -23.02 12.85
CA SER A 161 -1.48 -23.05 13.48
C SER A 161 -1.37 -24.18 14.50
N THR A 162 -0.18 -24.79 14.53
CA THR A 162 0.28 -25.73 15.55
C THR A 162 1.37 -25.07 16.39
N SER A 163 2.12 -25.85 17.18
CA SER A 163 3.25 -25.30 17.95
C SER A 163 4.38 -24.73 17.09
N HIS A 164 4.57 -25.23 15.88
CA HIS A 164 5.70 -24.86 15.01
C HIS A 164 5.26 -24.54 13.58
N TRP A 165 4.08 -24.99 13.15
CA TRP A 165 3.59 -24.78 11.80
C TRP A 165 2.38 -23.85 11.80
N THR A 166 2.38 -22.93 10.86
CA THR A 166 1.21 -22.15 10.47
C THR A 166 0.95 -22.37 9.00
N PHE A 167 -0.24 -22.81 8.66
CA PHE A 167 -0.72 -22.91 7.28
C PHE A 167 -1.79 -21.87 7.07
N SER A 168 -1.69 -21.09 6.00
CA SER A 168 -2.72 -20.18 5.56
C SER A 168 -3.09 -20.44 4.10
N ALA A 169 -4.36 -20.23 3.81
CA ALA A 169 -4.90 -20.29 2.46
C ALA A 169 -5.84 -19.09 2.27
N SER A 170 -5.53 -18.25 1.34
CA SER A 170 -6.36 -17.11 0.96
C SER A 170 -6.69 -17.15 -0.53
N GLY A 171 -7.82 -16.56 -0.90
CA GLY A 171 -8.22 -16.46 -2.29
C GLY A 171 -9.48 -15.66 -2.47
N GLN A 172 -9.73 -15.29 -3.71
CA GLN A 172 -10.94 -14.59 -4.12
C GLN A 172 -11.59 -15.31 -5.30
N ILE A 173 -12.83 -15.69 -5.11
CA ILE A 173 -13.68 -16.28 -6.16
C ILE A 173 -14.68 -15.20 -6.58
N ARG A 174 -14.88 -15.06 -7.88
CA ARG A 174 -15.83 -14.15 -8.49
C ARG A 174 -16.81 -14.91 -9.36
N TYR A 175 -18.04 -14.47 -9.38
CA TYR A 175 -19.03 -14.84 -10.37
C TYR A 175 -19.46 -13.59 -11.11
N LEU A 176 -19.33 -13.59 -12.44
CA LEU A 176 -19.74 -12.50 -13.31
C LEU A 176 -20.63 -13.03 -14.43
N ASP A 177 -21.82 -12.46 -14.57
CA ASP A 177 -22.67 -12.67 -15.72
C ASP A 177 -23.28 -11.35 -16.18
N GLN A 178 -23.27 -11.12 -17.48
CA GLN A 178 -23.88 -9.97 -18.14
C GLN A 178 -24.23 -10.32 -19.58
N ASP A 179 -25.17 -9.60 -20.17
CA ASP A 179 -25.61 -9.81 -21.55
C ASP A 179 -24.63 -9.27 -22.61
N HIS A 180 -23.65 -8.42 -22.19
CA HIS A 180 -22.60 -7.92 -23.08
C HIS A 180 -21.32 -8.73 -22.98
N PRO A 181 -20.44 -8.67 -24.01
CA PRO A 181 -19.10 -9.24 -23.93
C PRO A 181 -18.34 -8.68 -22.73
N VAL A 182 -17.55 -9.54 -22.11
CA VAL A 182 -16.67 -9.18 -21.02
C VAL A 182 -15.25 -9.06 -21.58
N GLN A 183 -14.56 -7.97 -21.26
CA GLN A 183 -13.17 -7.77 -21.70
C GLN A 183 -12.20 -8.40 -20.71
N LEU A 184 -11.12 -8.99 -21.21
CA LEU A 184 -10.03 -9.46 -20.36
C LEU A 184 -9.49 -8.33 -19.47
N PRO A 185 -9.16 -8.59 -18.22
CA PRO A 185 -8.97 -9.89 -17.56
C PRO A 185 -10.24 -10.55 -17.02
N GLU A 186 -11.41 -9.90 -17.10
CA GLU A 186 -12.67 -10.46 -16.60
C GLU A 186 -13.18 -11.59 -17.48
N GLN A 187 -13.86 -12.56 -16.88
CA GLN A 187 -14.47 -13.70 -17.55
C GLN A 187 -15.90 -13.91 -17.06
N LYS A 188 -16.80 -14.38 -17.97
CA LYS A 188 -18.13 -14.80 -17.57
C LYS A 188 -18.10 -16.13 -16.80
N GLY A 189 -18.98 -16.25 -15.82
CA GLY A 189 -19.10 -17.42 -14.98
C GLY A 189 -18.27 -17.32 -13.70
N PHE A 190 -17.91 -18.46 -13.15
CA PHE A 190 -17.05 -18.52 -11.98
C PHE A 190 -15.59 -18.39 -12.37
N ASP A 191 -14.89 -17.52 -11.66
CA ASP A 191 -13.46 -17.33 -11.81
C ASP A 191 -12.79 -17.25 -10.43
N VAL A 192 -11.56 -17.75 -10.33
CA VAL A 192 -10.69 -17.57 -9.18
C VAL A 192 -9.74 -16.43 -9.50
N ILE A 193 -10.02 -15.26 -8.96
CA ILE A 193 -9.26 -14.03 -9.24
C ILE A 193 -7.82 -14.17 -8.76
N ASN A 194 -7.64 -14.66 -7.55
CA ASN A 194 -6.33 -14.94 -6.96
C ASN A 194 -6.43 -16.06 -5.93
N PHE A 195 -5.30 -16.68 -5.62
CA PHE A 195 -5.14 -17.56 -4.48
C PHE A 195 -3.69 -17.57 -4.00
N LEU A 196 -3.51 -17.75 -2.71
CA LEU A 196 -2.20 -17.92 -2.08
C LEU A 196 -2.29 -18.99 -0.99
N LEU A 197 -1.42 -19.99 -1.08
CA LEU A 197 -1.18 -20.97 -0.05
C LEU A 197 0.16 -20.64 0.61
N GLU A 198 0.19 -20.54 1.91
CA GLU A 198 1.38 -20.22 2.68
C GLU A 198 1.59 -21.24 3.79
N SER A 199 2.83 -21.60 4.04
CA SER A 199 3.24 -22.49 5.12
C SER A 199 4.46 -21.91 5.82
N VAL A 200 4.29 -21.54 7.08
CA VAL A 200 5.37 -21.02 7.93
C VAL A 200 5.73 -22.05 8.98
N TYR A 201 7.01 -22.40 9.04
CA TYR A 201 7.58 -23.24 10.10
C TYR A 201 8.57 -22.43 10.92
N GLU A 202 8.39 -22.43 12.25
CA GLU A 202 9.27 -21.74 13.19
C GLU A 202 9.66 -22.66 14.32
N LYS A 203 10.98 -22.83 14.54
CA LYS A 203 11.51 -23.60 15.67
C LYS A 203 12.87 -23.03 16.10
N GLY A 204 12.90 -22.44 17.29
CA GLY A 204 14.11 -21.74 17.75
C GLY A 204 14.49 -20.61 16.82
N GLU A 205 15.73 -20.61 16.33
CA GLU A 205 16.27 -19.60 15.42
C GLU A 205 16.03 -19.91 13.93
N PHE A 206 15.39 -21.04 13.62
CA PHE A 206 15.08 -21.43 12.25
C PHE A 206 13.66 -21.07 11.89
N LYS A 207 13.50 -20.36 10.78
CA LYS A 207 12.20 -20.02 10.17
C LYS A 207 12.23 -20.38 8.68
N MET A 208 11.17 -21.06 8.23
CA MET A 208 10.90 -21.32 6.83
C MET A 208 9.51 -20.77 6.49
N ASP A 209 9.42 -19.97 5.43
CA ASP A 209 8.17 -19.49 4.85
C ASP A 209 8.10 -19.97 3.40
N SER A 210 7.04 -20.68 3.05
CA SER A 210 6.82 -21.22 1.72
C SER A 210 5.49 -20.73 1.19
N GLN A 211 5.49 -20.17 0.00
CA GLN A 211 4.32 -19.59 -0.65
C GLN A 211 4.09 -20.22 -2.02
N LEU A 212 2.83 -20.44 -2.38
CA LEU A 212 2.42 -21.01 -3.65
C LEU A 212 1.12 -20.35 -4.14
N GLY A 213 1.08 -19.91 -5.38
CA GLY A 213 -0.07 -19.23 -5.97
C GLY A 213 0.30 -17.86 -6.52
N ASP A 214 -0.49 -16.84 -6.22
CA ASP A 214 -0.22 -15.46 -6.62
C ASP A 214 0.81 -14.86 -5.65
N ILE A 215 2.08 -14.97 -6.01
CA ILE A 215 3.22 -14.50 -5.21
C ILE A 215 3.74 -13.16 -5.72
N VAL A 216 4.42 -12.43 -4.84
CA VAL A 216 5.18 -11.23 -5.19
C VAL A 216 6.63 -11.46 -4.85
N ILE A 217 7.51 -11.30 -5.84
CA ILE A 217 8.96 -11.43 -5.67
C ILE A 217 9.54 -10.03 -5.67
N THR A 218 10.30 -9.70 -4.62
CA THR A 218 11.01 -8.42 -4.50
C THR A 218 12.39 -8.67 -3.92
N GLU A 219 13.42 -8.36 -4.69
CA GLU A 219 14.82 -8.50 -4.29
C GLU A 219 15.52 -7.14 -4.22
N SER A 220 15.55 -6.42 -5.33
CA SER A 220 16.07 -5.06 -5.39
C SER A 220 15.36 -4.24 -6.48
N GLU A 221 15.58 -2.92 -6.47
CA GLU A 221 15.01 -2.03 -7.48
C GLU A 221 15.60 -2.29 -8.88
N ASN A 222 16.88 -2.65 -8.98
CA ASN A 222 17.55 -2.87 -10.25
C ASN A 222 17.40 -4.30 -10.77
N THR A 223 17.06 -5.27 -9.92
CA THR A 223 16.90 -6.67 -10.33
C THR A 223 15.42 -7.03 -10.46
N ILE A 224 14.85 -7.75 -9.50
CA ILE A 224 13.44 -8.13 -9.51
C ILE A 224 12.71 -7.30 -8.46
N ASN A 225 11.75 -6.50 -8.90
CA ASN A 225 11.03 -5.57 -8.04
C ASN A 225 9.51 -5.67 -8.23
N ASN A 226 8.79 -6.00 -7.14
CA ASN A 226 7.32 -6.11 -7.12
C ASN A 226 6.76 -7.00 -8.26
N TYR A 227 7.46 -8.07 -8.56
CA TYR A 227 7.08 -8.99 -9.61
C TYR A 227 5.93 -9.91 -9.16
N ALA A 228 4.70 -9.50 -9.43
CA ALA A 228 3.49 -10.18 -9.01
C ALA A 228 3.03 -11.18 -10.08
N ARG A 229 3.23 -12.48 -9.86
CA ARG A 229 2.88 -13.56 -10.80
C ARG A 229 2.52 -14.85 -10.05
N LYS A 230 1.94 -15.80 -10.79
CA LYS A 230 1.72 -17.17 -10.28
C LYS A 230 3.04 -17.91 -10.21
N GLY A 231 3.29 -18.52 -9.05
CA GLY A 231 4.53 -19.24 -8.82
C GLY A 231 4.63 -19.82 -7.41
N GLY A 232 5.86 -20.13 -7.02
CA GLY A 232 6.18 -20.55 -5.68
C GLY A 232 7.48 -19.92 -5.21
N GLN A 233 7.57 -19.65 -3.92
CA GLN A 233 8.77 -19.13 -3.28
C GLN A 233 8.97 -19.72 -1.89
N ILE A 234 10.24 -19.80 -1.45
CA ILE A 234 10.63 -20.33 -0.15
C ILE A 234 11.68 -19.39 0.45
N PHE A 235 11.39 -18.86 1.61
CA PHE A 235 12.32 -18.12 2.44
C PHE A 235 12.81 -19.01 3.57
N LEU A 236 14.12 -19.10 3.74
CA LEU A 236 14.78 -19.82 4.84
C LEU A 236 15.60 -18.81 5.63
N ASN A 237 15.33 -18.68 6.91
CA ASN A 237 16.10 -17.85 7.82
C ASN A 237 16.68 -18.72 8.93
N TYR A 238 17.96 -18.57 9.18
CA TYR A 238 18.66 -19.21 10.29
C TYR A 238 19.69 -18.26 10.88
N LYS A 239 19.42 -17.78 12.10
CA LYS A 239 20.22 -16.71 12.72
C LYS A 239 20.32 -15.51 11.79
N ASP A 240 21.54 -15.14 11.49
CA ASP A 240 21.89 -13.99 10.68
C ASP A 240 21.93 -14.30 9.16
N MET A 241 21.50 -15.49 8.75
CA MET A 241 21.50 -15.92 7.35
C MET A 241 20.07 -15.99 6.82
N ALA A 242 19.87 -15.50 5.61
CA ALA A 242 18.64 -15.60 4.84
C ALA A 242 18.92 -16.24 3.48
N LEU A 243 17.99 -17.08 3.02
CA LEU A 243 17.98 -17.66 1.68
C LEU A 243 16.57 -17.57 1.11
N HIS A 244 16.45 -17.07 -0.10
CA HIS A 244 15.21 -17.01 -0.86
C HIS A 244 15.37 -17.80 -2.17
N LEU A 245 14.46 -18.74 -2.38
CA LEU A 245 14.35 -19.52 -3.63
C LEU A 245 12.99 -19.20 -4.24
N PHE A 246 12.95 -18.92 -5.53
CA PHE A 246 11.70 -18.60 -6.19
C PHE A 246 11.63 -19.12 -7.62
N SER A 247 10.40 -19.34 -8.09
CA SER A 247 10.07 -19.58 -9.48
C SER A 247 8.66 -19.06 -9.76
N ALA A 248 8.49 -18.28 -10.81
CA ALA A 248 7.20 -17.73 -11.21
C ALA A 248 7.03 -17.72 -12.73
N ASN A 249 5.80 -17.77 -13.20
CA ASN A 249 5.49 -17.59 -14.62
C ASN A 249 5.83 -16.16 -15.06
N THR A 250 6.21 -15.96 -16.30
CA THR A 250 6.36 -14.62 -16.86
C THR A 250 5.07 -14.13 -17.50
N ALA A 251 4.26 -15.01 -18.06
CA ALA A 251 2.93 -14.65 -18.51
C ALA A 251 1.97 -14.36 -17.33
N GLN A 252 1.09 -13.38 -17.50
CA GLN A 252 0.07 -13.07 -16.52
C GLN A 252 -1.13 -14.02 -16.71
N TYR A 253 -1.39 -14.85 -15.70
CA TYR A 253 -2.53 -15.76 -15.66
C TYR A 253 -3.48 -15.36 -14.55
N TYR A 254 -4.77 -15.30 -14.86
CA TYR A 254 -5.81 -14.99 -13.90
C TYR A 254 -6.48 -16.27 -13.42
N GLY A 255 -6.76 -16.34 -12.12
CA GLY A 255 -7.39 -17.49 -11.51
C GLY A 255 -6.62 -18.80 -11.75
N LEU A 256 -7.33 -19.88 -12.03
CA LEU A 256 -6.76 -21.20 -12.33
C LEU A 256 -6.44 -21.40 -13.81
N ASN A 257 -6.68 -20.42 -14.65
CA ASN A 257 -6.31 -20.49 -16.07
C ASN A 257 -4.78 -20.52 -16.20
N GLY A 258 -4.24 -21.56 -16.84
CA GLY A 258 -2.79 -21.79 -16.87
C GLY A 258 -2.26 -22.64 -15.71
N GLY A 259 -3.14 -23.32 -14.97
CA GLY A 259 -2.79 -24.21 -13.85
C GLY A 259 -2.44 -23.45 -12.56
N LEU A 260 -1.80 -24.14 -11.63
CA LEU A 260 -1.35 -23.55 -10.35
C LEU A 260 -0.12 -22.63 -10.49
N GLY A 261 0.29 -22.27 -11.70
CA GLY A 261 1.52 -21.52 -11.93
C GLY A 261 2.80 -22.37 -11.79
N LEU A 262 2.64 -23.67 -11.69
CA LEU A 262 3.71 -24.67 -11.57
C LEU A 262 4.09 -25.31 -12.92
N ASP A 263 3.54 -24.80 -14.01
CA ASP A 263 3.90 -25.28 -15.33
C ASP A 263 5.40 -25.07 -15.59
N ILE A 264 6.08 -26.14 -16.04
CA ILE A 264 7.54 -26.20 -16.06
C ILE A 264 8.10 -25.78 -17.44
N ASP A 265 7.40 -24.95 -18.19
CA ASP A 265 8.01 -24.42 -19.42
C ASP A 265 9.16 -23.44 -19.05
N PRO A 266 10.44 -23.81 -19.26
CA PRO A 266 11.57 -22.95 -18.89
C PRO A 266 11.66 -21.67 -19.74
N ASN A 267 10.89 -21.59 -20.82
CA ASN A 267 10.92 -20.45 -21.74
C ASN A 267 9.96 -19.31 -21.34
N ASP A 268 9.01 -19.60 -20.47
CA ASP A 268 8.01 -18.63 -20.01
C ASP A 268 8.01 -18.53 -18.46
N LYS A 269 9.20 -18.67 -17.86
CA LYS A 269 9.39 -18.61 -16.40
C LYS A 269 10.62 -17.82 -16.02
N ILE A 270 10.53 -17.23 -14.84
CA ILE A 270 11.68 -16.72 -14.09
C ILE A 270 11.91 -17.62 -12.88
N TYR A 271 13.17 -17.92 -12.57
CA TYR A 271 13.57 -18.61 -11.36
C TYR A 271 14.87 -18.03 -10.83
N GLY A 272 15.04 -18.07 -9.54
CA GLY A 272 16.22 -17.49 -8.92
C GLY A 272 16.45 -17.93 -7.50
N ILE A 273 17.60 -17.51 -7.03
CA ILE A 273 18.09 -17.68 -5.69
C ILE A 273 18.68 -16.35 -5.20
N ALA A 274 18.28 -15.93 -4.01
CA ALA A 274 18.92 -14.82 -3.33
C ALA A 274 19.36 -15.27 -1.93
N GLY A 275 20.47 -14.76 -1.45
CA GLY A 275 20.98 -15.09 -0.13
C GLY A 275 21.58 -13.87 0.54
N GLY A 276 21.52 -13.83 1.87
CA GLY A 276 22.08 -12.74 2.65
C GLY A 276 22.65 -13.19 3.97
N VAL A 277 23.59 -12.41 4.49
CA VAL A 277 24.15 -12.56 5.82
C VAL A 277 24.26 -11.21 6.49
N THR A 278 23.80 -11.14 7.73
CA THR A 278 23.89 -9.96 8.59
C THR A 278 24.97 -10.16 9.62
N PHE A 279 25.76 -9.16 9.92
CA PHE A 279 26.87 -9.21 10.86
C PHE A 279 27.13 -7.85 11.51
N LEU A 280 28.11 -7.78 12.41
CA LEU A 280 28.42 -6.58 13.22
C LEU A 280 27.22 -6.11 14.06
N ASN A 281 26.56 -7.04 14.77
CA ASN A 281 25.36 -6.77 15.58
C ASN A 281 24.26 -6.09 14.77
N ASP A 282 23.89 -6.68 13.64
CA ASP A 282 22.85 -6.24 12.72
C ASP A 282 23.12 -4.91 11.99
N HIS A 283 24.36 -4.40 12.09
CA HIS A 283 24.70 -3.15 11.42
C HIS A 283 24.99 -3.29 9.92
N VAL A 284 25.39 -4.46 9.45
CA VAL A 284 25.78 -4.69 8.06
C VAL A 284 25.13 -5.95 7.52
N THR A 285 24.42 -5.83 6.41
CA THR A 285 23.84 -6.95 5.66
C THR A 285 24.44 -6.98 4.25
N LEU A 286 24.99 -8.11 3.88
CA LEU A 286 25.38 -8.41 2.50
C LEU A 286 24.37 -9.36 1.90
N ARG A 287 23.91 -9.06 0.69
CA ARG A 287 22.99 -9.90 -0.08
C ARG A 287 23.54 -10.14 -1.47
N SER A 288 23.17 -11.27 -2.05
CA SER A 288 23.41 -11.56 -3.46
C SER A 288 22.19 -12.22 -4.08
N ILE A 289 21.96 -11.97 -5.37
CA ILE A 289 20.91 -12.59 -6.16
C ILE A 289 21.50 -13.17 -7.43
N TYR A 290 20.94 -14.28 -7.87
CA TYR A 290 21.04 -14.77 -9.24
C TYR A 290 19.66 -15.19 -9.71
N ALA A 291 19.22 -14.66 -10.85
CA ALA A 291 17.97 -15.04 -11.48
C ALA A 291 18.16 -15.24 -12.98
N LYS A 292 17.31 -16.11 -13.54
CA LYS A 292 17.31 -16.42 -14.97
C LYS A 292 15.88 -16.68 -15.40
N GLY A 293 15.55 -16.29 -16.62
CA GLY A 293 14.21 -16.53 -17.15
C GLY A 293 14.08 -16.25 -18.64
N GLY A 294 12.85 -16.40 -19.10
CA GLY A 294 12.42 -16.05 -20.44
C GLY A 294 10.96 -15.67 -20.44
N GLU A 295 10.57 -14.87 -21.41
CA GLU A 295 9.20 -14.42 -21.58
C GLU A 295 8.84 -14.23 -23.05
N LYS A 296 7.54 -14.35 -23.36
CA LYS A 296 7.01 -13.91 -24.64
C LYS A 296 6.75 -12.42 -24.61
N GLY A 297 7.03 -11.71 -25.70
CA GLY A 297 6.82 -10.26 -25.81
C GLY A 297 5.39 -9.77 -25.53
N SER A 298 4.40 -10.68 -25.47
CA SER A 298 3.01 -10.36 -25.13
C SER A 298 2.67 -10.41 -23.64
N SER A 299 3.63 -10.73 -22.76
CA SER A 299 3.34 -10.93 -21.32
C SER A 299 2.91 -9.66 -20.58
N PHE A 300 3.13 -8.47 -21.16
CA PHE A 300 2.68 -7.18 -20.63
C PHE A 300 1.48 -6.57 -21.36
N GLY A 301 0.77 -7.35 -22.18
CA GLY A 301 -0.40 -6.86 -22.92
C GLY A 301 -0.08 -5.95 -24.12
N VAL A 302 1.18 -5.73 -24.42
CA VAL A 302 1.60 -5.00 -25.64
C VAL A 302 1.76 -6.01 -26.77
N ALA A 303 0.75 -6.12 -27.59
CA ALA A 303 0.58 -7.15 -28.62
C ALA A 303 1.45 -6.94 -29.87
N THR A 304 2.73 -6.67 -29.78
CA THR A 304 3.49 -6.31 -30.99
C THR A 304 4.64 -7.22 -31.35
N VAL A 305 5.11 -8.14 -30.50
CA VAL A 305 6.22 -9.02 -30.89
C VAL A 305 5.95 -10.44 -30.44
N ALA A 306 5.88 -11.37 -31.40
CA ALA A 306 5.79 -12.80 -31.15
C ALA A 306 7.13 -13.41 -30.69
N GLU A 307 8.14 -12.59 -30.44
CA GLU A 307 9.49 -13.01 -30.15
C GLU A 307 9.68 -13.29 -28.67
N ARG A 308 10.43 -14.33 -28.38
CA ARG A 308 10.79 -14.72 -27.03
C ARG A 308 12.06 -14.00 -26.61
N GLN A 309 12.00 -13.42 -25.43
CA GLN A 309 13.12 -12.82 -24.75
C GLN A 309 13.67 -13.78 -23.69
N ARG A 310 14.92 -13.68 -23.38
CA ARG A 310 15.56 -14.45 -22.30
C ARG A 310 16.69 -13.66 -21.65
N GLY A 311 16.87 -13.87 -20.35
CA GLY A 311 17.90 -13.12 -19.65
C GLY A 311 18.30 -13.77 -18.35
N LYS A 312 19.40 -13.29 -17.80
CA LYS A 312 19.90 -13.63 -16.46
C LYS A 312 20.46 -12.37 -15.81
N VAL A 313 20.35 -12.30 -14.50
CA VAL A 313 20.91 -11.22 -13.68
C VAL A 313 21.63 -11.78 -12.49
N ALA A 314 22.78 -11.20 -12.15
CA ALA A 314 23.49 -11.43 -10.91
C ALA A 314 23.72 -10.08 -10.22
N GLY A 315 23.37 -9.99 -8.93
CA GLY A 315 23.46 -8.75 -8.16
C GLY A 315 24.10 -8.97 -6.80
N PHE A 316 24.77 -7.92 -6.31
CA PHE A 316 25.37 -7.84 -4.98
C PHE A 316 24.91 -6.56 -4.29
N MET A 317 24.41 -6.67 -3.07
CA MET A 317 23.87 -5.57 -2.29
C MET A 317 24.52 -5.50 -0.93
N LEU A 318 24.79 -4.27 -0.49
CA LEU A 318 25.27 -3.92 0.84
C LEU A 318 24.25 -2.97 1.47
N ASP A 319 23.75 -3.32 2.63
CA ASP A 319 22.97 -2.43 3.49
C ASP A 319 23.69 -2.26 4.82
N SER A 320 23.85 -1.03 5.29
CA SER A 320 24.43 -0.78 6.61
C SER A 320 23.75 0.36 7.33
N ASN A 321 23.57 0.17 8.66
CA ASN A 321 22.92 1.13 9.54
C ASN A 321 23.74 1.35 10.81
N TRP A 322 24.03 2.60 11.12
CA TRP A 322 24.89 2.99 12.23
C TRP A 322 24.23 4.09 13.08
N PHE A 323 24.71 4.27 14.30
CA PHE A 323 24.28 5.34 15.23
C PHE A 323 22.77 5.33 15.47
N ASP A 324 22.21 4.18 15.87
CA ASP A 324 20.76 4.01 16.05
C ASP A 324 19.95 4.35 14.78
N SER A 325 20.46 3.87 13.62
CA SER A 325 19.87 4.09 12.29
C SER A 325 19.85 5.55 11.80
N ARG A 326 20.64 6.43 12.41
CA ARG A 326 20.79 7.81 11.90
C ARG A 326 21.61 7.86 10.62
N MET A 327 22.60 7.00 10.48
CA MET A 327 23.40 6.87 9.26
C MET A 327 23.06 5.55 8.56
N SER A 328 22.77 5.62 7.27
CA SER A 328 22.65 4.44 6.43
C SER A 328 23.51 4.57 5.17
N ILE A 329 24.12 3.46 4.79
CA ILE A 329 24.84 3.31 3.52
C ILE A 329 24.24 2.10 2.82
N ARG A 330 23.84 2.27 1.57
CA ARG A 330 23.36 1.21 0.72
C ARG A 330 24.13 1.22 -0.58
N GLY A 331 24.59 0.06 -1.01
CA GLY A 331 25.29 -0.14 -2.28
C GLY A 331 24.70 -1.32 -3.03
N GLU A 332 24.67 -1.22 -4.35
CA GLU A 332 24.20 -2.28 -5.23
C GLU A 332 25.07 -2.30 -6.50
N TYR A 333 25.38 -3.50 -6.97
CA TYR A 333 26.09 -3.73 -8.22
C TYR A 333 25.52 -4.95 -8.91
N ASP A 334 25.06 -4.78 -10.14
CA ASP A 334 24.33 -5.78 -10.91
C ASP A 334 24.94 -5.95 -12.30
N ILE A 335 24.87 -7.17 -12.80
CA ILE A 335 25.28 -7.54 -14.16
C ILE A 335 24.15 -8.34 -14.78
N THR A 336 23.79 -7.99 -16.02
CA THR A 336 22.80 -8.73 -16.81
C THR A 336 23.43 -9.28 -18.08
N ASP A 337 22.88 -10.41 -18.53
CA ASP A 337 22.97 -10.84 -19.91
C ASP A 337 21.53 -11.01 -20.43
N TYR A 338 21.17 -10.26 -21.42
CA TYR A 338 19.81 -10.20 -21.96
C TYR A 338 19.81 -10.40 -23.46
N ASP A 339 18.82 -11.11 -23.97
CA ASP A 339 18.62 -11.41 -25.37
C ASP A 339 17.17 -11.01 -25.70
N SER A 340 17.03 -9.90 -26.40
CA SER A 340 15.74 -9.29 -26.74
C SER A 340 14.94 -10.11 -27.77
N SER A 341 15.59 -10.97 -28.54
CA SER A 341 14.97 -11.90 -29.48
C SER A 341 15.76 -13.19 -29.60
N SER A 342 15.29 -14.25 -28.97
CA SER A 342 15.92 -15.56 -29.08
C SER A 342 15.84 -16.20 -30.48
N GLN A 343 15.25 -15.52 -31.47
CA GLN A 343 15.10 -15.98 -32.85
C GLN A 343 16.07 -15.30 -33.82
N ASP A 344 16.72 -14.22 -33.42
CA ASP A 344 17.73 -13.56 -34.21
C ASP A 344 19.15 -14.16 -34.00
N GLU A 345 20.15 -13.63 -34.69
CA GLU A 345 21.53 -14.10 -34.61
C GLU A 345 22.39 -13.25 -33.64
N PHE A 346 21.84 -12.20 -33.00
CA PHE A 346 22.61 -11.29 -32.15
C PHE A 346 22.97 -11.89 -30.79
N GLY A 347 22.06 -12.68 -30.20
CA GLY A 347 22.30 -13.39 -28.95
C GLY A 347 22.21 -12.50 -27.71
N TYR A 348 23.03 -12.82 -26.68
CA TYR A 348 23.02 -12.07 -25.42
C TYR A 348 23.87 -10.80 -25.49
N GLU A 349 23.29 -9.69 -25.04
CA GLU A 349 23.99 -8.46 -24.72
C GLU A 349 24.20 -8.39 -23.20
N SER A 350 25.42 -7.97 -22.79
CA SER A 350 25.81 -7.96 -21.39
C SER A 350 26.02 -6.53 -20.93
N ASP A 351 25.40 -6.16 -19.82
CA ASP A 351 25.54 -4.82 -19.27
C ASP A 351 25.46 -4.81 -17.73
N LYS A 352 25.68 -3.66 -17.12
CA LYS A 352 25.77 -3.47 -15.67
C LYS A 352 24.96 -2.29 -15.18
N ALA A 353 24.54 -2.38 -13.93
CA ALA A 353 24.03 -1.25 -13.17
C ALA A 353 24.71 -1.17 -11.81
N TYR A 354 24.86 0.02 -11.27
CA TYR A 354 25.29 0.19 -9.89
C TYR A 354 24.67 1.43 -9.26
N LYS A 355 24.50 1.35 -7.94
CA LYS A 355 23.82 2.36 -7.14
C LYS A 355 24.50 2.48 -5.78
N ALA A 356 24.67 3.71 -5.33
CA ALA A 356 25.17 4.00 -4.00
C ALA A 356 24.29 5.08 -3.34
N ILE A 357 23.81 4.81 -2.14
CA ILE A 357 23.00 5.72 -1.36
C ILE A 357 23.69 5.94 -0.02
N PHE A 358 23.80 7.19 0.38
CA PHE A 358 24.17 7.61 1.73
C PHE A 358 23.05 8.44 2.33
N SER A 359 22.66 8.16 3.57
CA SER A 359 21.67 8.97 4.27
C SER A 359 22.07 9.22 5.71
N TRP A 360 21.78 10.45 6.19
CA TRP A 360 21.93 10.86 7.58
C TRP A 360 20.66 11.54 8.02
N ASN A 361 20.08 11.08 9.14
CA ASN A 361 18.83 11.60 9.65
C ASN A 361 18.92 11.88 11.16
N GLU A 362 18.70 13.12 11.54
CA GLU A 362 18.53 13.60 12.91
C GLU A 362 17.09 14.11 13.12
N ALA A 363 16.72 14.41 14.34
CA ALA A 363 15.36 14.87 14.64
C ALA A 363 14.99 16.20 13.94
N SER A 364 15.98 17.06 13.67
CA SER A 364 15.77 18.40 13.11
C SER A 364 16.35 18.61 11.71
N TYR A 365 17.15 17.69 11.20
CA TYR A 365 17.72 17.77 9.86
C TYR A 365 18.06 16.38 9.31
N GLY A 366 18.09 16.28 8.01
CA GLY A 366 18.57 15.11 7.34
C GLY A 366 19.10 15.44 5.96
N PHE A 367 19.96 14.56 5.44
CA PHE A 367 20.41 14.64 4.06
C PHE A 367 20.60 13.24 3.49
N SER A 368 20.40 13.11 2.18
CA SER A 368 20.62 11.88 1.44
C SER A 368 21.26 12.21 0.10
N GLY A 369 22.23 11.39 -0.28
CA GLY A 369 22.85 11.41 -1.59
C GLY A 369 22.70 10.05 -2.26
N LEU A 370 22.32 10.05 -3.53
CA LEU A 370 22.24 8.91 -4.41
C LEU A 370 23.17 9.14 -5.59
N TYR A 371 23.93 8.13 -5.96
CA TYR A 371 24.57 8.04 -7.28
C TYR A 371 24.13 6.74 -7.94
N GLU A 372 23.81 6.79 -9.22
CA GLU A 372 23.41 5.61 -10.00
C GLU A 372 23.98 5.66 -11.42
N TYR A 373 24.23 4.46 -11.94
CA TYR A 373 24.58 4.18 -13.32
C TYR A 373 23.80 2.98 -13.81
N MET A 374 23.26 3.05 -15.00
CA MET A 374 22.61 1.94 -15.66
C MET A 374 22.95 2.01 -17.15
N GLY A 375 23.57 0.98 -17.66
CA GLY A 375 24.03 0.93 -19.04
C GLY A 375 22.88 0.86 -20.06
N PRO A 376 23.16 1.07 -21.36
CA PRO A 376 22.14 1.13 -22.42
C PRO A 376 21.43 -0.22 -22.62
N ASP A 377 22.14 -1.34 -22.47
CA ASP A 377 21.65 -2.69 -22.70
C ASP A 377 21.30 -3.41 -21.39
N TYR A 378 21.22 -2.67 -20.28
CA TYR A 378 20.84 -3.22 -19.00
C TYR A 378 19.34 -3.53 -18.97
N GLU A 379 19.01 -4.81 -19.14
CA GLU A 379 17.63 -5.30 -19.08
C GLU A 379 17.50 -6.52 -18.17
N VAL A 380 16.38 -6.64 -17.48
CA VAL A 380 16.11 -7.74 -16.54
C VAL A 380 14.74 -8.34 -16.85
N ILE A 381 14.67 -9.66 -17.03
CA ILE A 381 13.39 -10.38 -17.12
C ILE A 381 12.59 -10.15 -15.83
N GLY A 382 11.36 -9.67 -15.98
CA GLY A 382 10.49 -9.34 -14.87
C GLY A 382 10.67 -7.93 -14.28
N ASN A 383 11.54 -7.11 -14.89
CA ASN A 383 11.70 -5.70 -14.52
C ASN A 383 12.01 -4.83 -15.75
N GLN A 384 11.07 -4.77 -16.70
CA GLN A 384 11.28 -4.07 -17.97
C GLN A 384 11.12 -2.53 -17.89
N GLY A 385 10.69 -2.00 -16.75
CA GLY A 385 10.50 -0.55 -16.54
C GLY A 385 11.73 0.19 -16.05
N LEU A 386 12.91 -0.41 -16.14
CA LEU A 386 14.15 0.20 -15.66
C LEU A 386 14.57 1.40 -16.54
N PRO A 387 15.01 2.51 -15.94
CA PRO A 387 15.49 3.69 -16.65
C PRO A 387 16.92 3.46 -17.15
N ARG A 388 17.10 2.59 -18.14
CA ARG A 388 18.39 2.27 -18.75
C ARG A 388 19.02 3.44 -19.50
N ASN A 389 20.30 3.29 -19.87
CA ASN A 389 21.10 4.32 -20.53
C ASN A 389 21.13 5.62 -19.73
N ARG A 390 21.41 5.52 -18.42
CA ARG A 390 21.33 6.66 -17.52
C ARG A 390 22.42 6.63 -16.47
N GLN A 391 23.01 7.79 -16.20
CA GLN A 391 23.88 7.97 -15.04
C GLN A 391 23.63 9.33 -14.38
N GLY A 392 23.88 9.41 -13.09
CA GLY A 392 23.78 10.68 -12.41
C GLY A 392 23.71 10.57 -10.91
N PHE A 393 23.40 11.69 -10.30
CA PHE A 393 23.26 11.76 -8.84
C PHE A 393 22.10 12.65 -8.44
N SER A 394 21.59 12.40 -7.24
CA SER A 394 20.65 13.29 -6.57
C SER A 394 21.07 13.52 -5.12
N LEU A 395 20.84 14.73 -4.65
CA LEU A 395 21.08 15.18 -3.28
C LEU A 395 19.78 15.73 -2.74
N SER A 396 19.36 15.28 -1.58
CA SER A 396 18.22 15.83 -0.87
C SER A 396 18.60 16.17 0.56
N SER A 397 18.05 17.24 1.07
CA SER A 397 18.20 17.61 2.48
C SER A 397 16.96 18.28 3.00
N TRP A 398 16.71 18.12 4.29
CA TRP A 398 15.65 18.81 4.98
C TRP A 398 16.14 19.35 6.32
N PHE A 399 15.55 20.46 6.70
CA PHE A 399 15.79 21.11 7.97
C PHE A 399 14.46 21.53 8.60
N SER A 400 14.22 21.11 9.84
CA SER A 400 12.98 21.36 10.56
C SER A 400 13.26 22.10 11.85
N MET A 401 12.61 23.23 12.03
CA MET A 401 12.49 23.94 13.29
C MET A 401 11.03 23.94 13.70
N THR A 402 10.69 23.99 14.97
CA THR A 402 9.35 23.89 15.58
C THR A 402 8.16 24.03 14.60
N ASP A 403 8.09 25.14 13.86
CA ASP A 403 6.97 25.49 12.99
C ASP A 403 7.35 25.59 11.51
N HIS A 404 8.63 25.42 11.18
CA HIS A 404 9.19 25.66 9.86
C HIS A 404 9.91 24.42 9.34
N ARG A 405 9.74 24.12 8.07
CA ARG A 405 10.51 23.07 7.38
C ARG A 405 11.00 23.58 6.03
N LEU A 406 12.29 23.39 5.79
CA LEU A 406 12.94 23.65 4.52
C LEU A 406 13.37 22.31 3.92
N GLU A 407 13.14 22.14 2.62
CA GLU A 407 13.57 20.98 1.86
C GLU A 407 14.29 21.44 0.60
N PHE A 408 15.44 20.82 0.34
CA PHE A 408 16.25 21.09 -0.85
C PHE A 408 16.40 19.79 -1.64
N LEU A 409 16.30 19.91 -2.94
CA LEU A 409 16.58 18.85 -3.89
C LEU A 409 17.55 19.38 -4.93
N PHE A 410 18.55 18.58 -5.30
CA PHE A 410 19.38 18.82 -6.45
C PHE A 410 19.67 17.50 -7.15
N SER A 411 19.55 17.44 -8.46
CA SER A 411 19.92 16.26 -9.24
C SER A 411 20.56 16.65 -10.57
N ARG A 412 21.42 15.77 -11.05
CA ARG A 412 21.96 15.81 -12.40
C ARG A 412 22.03 14.41 -12.95
N TYR A 413 21.38 14.20 -14.06
CA TYR A 413 21.42 12.94 -14.81
C TYR A 413 21.79 13.19 -16.26
N ASN A 414 22.30 12.18 -16.93
CA ASN A 414 22.42 12.15 -18.38
C ASN A 414 22.11 10.75 -18.91
N ASP A 415 21.67 10.71 -20.15
CA ASP A 415 21.62 9.53 -21.00
C ASP A 415 22.92 9.36 -21.80
N ASN A 416 22.90 8.47 -22.80
CA ASN A 416 24.04 8.16 -23.68
C ASN A 416 25.33 7.92 -22.89
N VAL A 417 25.24 7.02 -21.90
CA VAL A 417 26.30 6.81 -20.89
C VAL A 417 27.58 6.16 -21.43
N GLU A 418 27.55 5.64 -22.65
CA GLU A 418 28.68 5.03 -23.36
C GLU A 418 29.20 5.90 -24.51
N ASP A 419 28.71 7.14 -24.61
CA ASP A 419 29.14 8.12 -25.62
C ASP A 419 28.99 7.59 -27.06
N ASP A 420 27.80 7.02 -27.38
CA ASP A 420 27.48 6.57 -28.75
C ASP A 420 27.28 7.78 -29.66
N ASP A 421 28.14 7.92 -30.66
CA ASP A 421 28.13 9.02 -31.64
C ASP A 421 26.83 9.12 -32.48
N LEU A 422 25.96 8.10 -32.45
CA LEU A 422 24.67 8.10 -33.15
C LEU A 422 23.58 8.87 -32.40
N TYR A 423 23.79 9.18 -31.12
CA TYR A 423 22.82 9.84 -30.25
C TYR A 423 23.45 11.04 -29.54
N PRO A 424 22.69 12.12 -29.31
CA PRO A 424 23.17 13.19 -28.43
C PRO A 424 23.22 12.73 -26.99
N THR A 425 24.07 13.32 -26.18
CA THR A 425 24.02 13.18 -24.72
C THR A 425 23.14 14.26 -24.14
N VAL A 426 22.02 13.89 -23.54
CA VAL A 426 21.07 14.80 -22.91
C VAL A 426 21.30 14.85 -21.41
N TYR A 427 21.57 16.03 -20.88
CA TYR A 427 21.71 16.29 -19.45
C TYR A 427 20.44 16.89 -18.89
N ASP A 428 20.02 16.37 -17.74
CA ASP A 428 18.86 16.83 -16.99
C ASP A 428 19.30 17.27 -15.59
N TYR A 429 19.17 18.57 -15.29
CA TYR A 429 19.48 19.18 -14.01
C TYR A 429 18.18 19.64 -13.36
N GLN A 430 18.01 19.31 -12.09
CA GLN A 430 16.87 19.80 -11.31
C GLN A 430 17.37 20.37 -9.98
N ALA A 431 16.84 21.52 -9.59
CA ALA A 431 17.03 22.11 -8.28
C ALA A 431 15.67 22.51 -7.72
N GLY A 432 15.40 22.14 -6.48
CA GLY A 432 14.13 22.42 -5.81
C GLY A 432 14.32 22.96 -4.41
N LEU A 433 13.45 23.88 -4.03
CA LEU A 433 13.33 24.43 -2.70
C LEU A 433 11.86 24.38 -2.28
N ARG A 434 11.56 23.77 -1.15
CA ARG A 434 10.23 23.83 -0.53
C ARG A 434 10.35 24.39 0.88
N TYR A 435 9.51 25.35 1.19
CA TYR A 435 9.34 25.89 2.52
C TYR A 435 7.93 25.61 3.02
N SER A 436 7.80 24.98 4.20
CA SER A 436 6.52 24.71 4.85
C SER A 436 6.45 25.41 6.21
N PHE A 437 5.32 26.08 6.44
CA PHE A 437 5.01 26.79 7.69
C PHE A 437 3.79 26.14 8.35
N ASN A 438 4.00 25.55 9.53
CA ASN A 438 3.02 24.71 10.23
C ASN A 438 2.68 25.23 11.65
N ARG A 439 2.95 26.51 11.95
CA ARG A 439 2.65 27.09 13.26
C ARG A 439 1.19 26.98 13.64
N PHE A 440 0.32 27.07 12.67
CA PHE A 440 -1.12 26.91 12.85
C PHE A 440 -1.53 25.57 12.25
N PRO A 441 -1.79 24.53 13.08
CA PRO A 441 -2.18 23.22 12.57
C PRO A 441 -3.42 23.23 11.65
N SER A 442 -4.28 24.25 11.85
CA SER A 442 -5.45 24.49 11.01
C SER A 442 -5.15 25.24 9.71
N LEU A 443 -3.94 25.76 9.52
CA LEU A 443 -3.56 26.56 8.35
C LEU A 443 -2.10 26.29 7.94
N PRO A 444 -1.76 25.06 7.51
CA PRO A 444 -0.45 24.80 6.92
C PRO A 444 -0.32 25.50 5.57
N ILE A 445 0.86 26.09 5.34
CA ILE A 445 1.22 26.81 4.11
C ILE A 445 2.54 26.24 3.61
N SER A 446 2.61 25.91 2.31
CA SER A 446 3.86 25.52 1.65
C SER A 446 4.09 26.39 0.42
N LEU A 447 5.34 26.80 0.24
CA LEU A 447 5.82 27.49 -0.95
C LEU A 447 6.88 26.63 -1.60
N PHE A 448 6.92 26.56 -2.92
CA PHE A 448 7.98 25.85 -3.62
C PHE A 448 8.49 26.62 -4.81
N TYR A 449 9.76 26.40 -5.09
CA TYR A 449 10.44 26.82 -6.33
C TYR A 449 11.19 25.62 -6.90
N GLN A 450 11.09 25.42 -8.19
CA GLN A 450 11.82 24.39 -8.91
C GLN A 450 12.45 25.00 -10.18
N LYS A 451 13.71 24.68 -10.40
CA LYS A 451 14.47 24.95 -11.62
C LYS A 451 14.77 23.61 -12.29
N SER A 452 14.50 23.51 -13.58
CA SER A 452 14.90 22.36 -14.39
C SER A 452 15.62 22.86 -15.64
N ILE A 453 16.76 22.26 -15.97
CA ILE A 453 17.52 22.55 -17.18
C ILE A 453 17.77 21.23 -17.88
N GLN A 454 17.33 21.13 -19.12
CA GLN A 454 17.63 20.02 -19.99
C GLN A 454 18.43 20.53 -21.17
N ASN A 455 19.64 20.03 -21.40
CA ASN A 455 20.47 20.40 -22.52
C ASN A 455 21.17 19.20 -23.14
N SER A 456 21.32 19.20 -24.45
CA SER A 456 22.07 18.19 -25.17
C SER A 456 23.49 18.68 -25.54
N THR A 457 24.36 17.72 -25.81
CA THR A 457 25.71 17.88 -26.37
C THR A 457 25.99 16.73 -27.32
N ASP A 458 27.00 16.90 -28.15
CA ASP A 458 27.48 15.90 -29.09
C ASP A 458 26.38 15.41 -30.06
N GLU A 459 25.58 16.37 -30.55
CA GLU A 459 24.49 16.07 -31.47
C GLU A 459 25.03 15.53 -32.80
N PRO A 460 24.51 14.39 -33.28
CA PRO A 460 24.78 13.89 -34.63
C PRO A 460 24.38 14.88 -35.72
N GLU A 461 25.00 14.77 -36.89
CA GLU A 461 24.67 15.62 -38.03
C GLU A 461 23.15 15.56 -38.32
N TYR A 462 22.51 16.73 -38.44
CA TYR A 462 21.07 16.95 -38.64
C TYR A 462 20.17 16.67 -37.42
N THR A 463 20.72 16.40 -36.24
CA THR A 463 19.93 16.33 -35.01
C THR A 463 19.91 17.72 -34.36
N PRO A 464 18.73 18.33 -34.13
CA PRO A 464 18.67 19.62 -33.46
C PRO A 464 19.09 19.48 -31.99
N ALA A 465 19.83 20.47 -31.50
CA ALA A 465 20.15 20.57 -30.08
C ALA A 465 18.89 20.79 -29.25
N VAL A 466 18.92 20.32 -28.02
CA VAL A 466 17.87 20.51 -27.02
C VAL A 466 18.40 21.41 -25.93
N TYR A 467 17.73 22.55 -25.67
CA TYR A 467 18.02 23.34 -24.49
C TYR A 467 16.76 23.99 -23.94
N PHE A 468 16.19 23.33 -22.90
CA PHE A 468 15.07 23.83 -22.14
C PHE A 468 15.50 24.33 -20.76
N ASP A 469 15.05 25.51 -20.41
CA ASP A 469 15.27 26.15 -19.11
C ASP A 469 13.89 26.46 -18.48
N THR A 470 13.51 25.71 -17.44
CA THR A 470 12.19 25.80 -16.84
C THR A 470 12.28 26.30 -15.41
N ASP A 471 11.55 27.35 -15.11
CA ASP A 471 11.30 27.85 -13.76
C ASP A 471 9.86 27.55 -13.35
N ALA A 472 9.65 27.01 -12.16
CA ALA A 472 8.33 26.77 -11.61
C ALA A 472 8.26 27.29 -10.15
N VAL A 473 7.19 28.00 -9.84
CA VAL A 473 6.88 28.49 -8.50
C VAL A 473 5.47 28.08 -8.11
N GLY A 474 5.22 27.82 -6.86
CA GLY A 474 3.87 27.54 -6.42
C GLY A 474 3.67 27.61 -4.93
N MET A 475 2.41 27.53 -4.56
CA MET A 475 1.92 27.64 -3.19
C MET A 475 0.80 26.63 -2.94
N ASP A 476 0.87 25.96 -1.78
CA ASP A 476 -0.19 25.13 -1.25
C ASP A 476 -0.66 25.73 0.08
N VAL A 477 -1.97 25.93 0.22
CA VAL A 477 -2.60 26.39 1.46
C VAL A 477 -3.76 25.47 1.80
N SER A 478 -3.75 24.93 3.01
CA SER A 478 -4.89 24.17 3.54
C SER A 478 -5.46 24.90 4.76
N TRP A 479 -6.77 25.08 4.80
CA TRP A 479 -7.43 25.66 5.96
C TRP A 479 -8.50 24.73 6.50
N LEU A 480 -8.32 24.28 7.74
CA LEU A 480 -9.20 23.38 8.47
C LEU A 480 -9.99 24.17 9.52
N THR A 481 -11.31 24.17 9.43
CA THR A 481 -12.16 24.88 10.39
C THR A 481 -13.47 24.12 10.65
N GLY A 482 -13.56 23.50 11.82
CA GLY A 482 -14.70 22.64 12.17
C GLY A 482 -14.87 21.47 11.18
N SER A 483 -16.02 21.41 10.52
CA SER A 483 -16.34 20.40 9.51
C SER A 483 -15.86 20.76 8.09
N TRP A 484 -15.24 21.91 7.90
CA TRP A 484 -14.76 22.38 6.61
C TRP A 484 -13.25 22.20 6.46
N ASN A 485 -12.82 21.82 5.27
CA ASN A 485 -11.45 21.94 4.79
C ASN A 485 -11.46 22.72 3.47
N PHE A 486 -10.51 23.63 3.32
CA PHE A 486 -10.31 24.40 2.11
C PHE A 486 -8.86 24.18 1.65
N ASN A 487 -8.67 23.67 0.44
CA ASN A 487 -7.36 23.49 -0.14
C ASN A 487 -7.23 24.39 -1.36
N LEU A 488 -6.17 25.17 -1.40
CA LEU A 488 -5.81 26.02 -2.52
C LEU A 488 -4.39 25.63 -2.99
N HIS A 489 -4.30 25.30 -4.26
CA HIS A 489 -3.02 25.17 -4.97
C HIS A 489 -2.95 26.23 -6.04
N ALA A 490 -1.82 26.92 -6.15
CA ALA A 490 -1.52 27.83 -7.23
C ALA A 490 -0.08 27.60 -7.70
N GLY A 491 0.12 27.41 -8.99
CA GLY A 491 1.42 27.18 -9.59
C GLY A 491 1.57 27.91 -10.91
N TYR A 492 2.76 28.40 -11.17
CA TYR A 492 3.15 28.98 -12.44
C TYR A 492 4.48 28.36 -12.89
N SER A 493 4.56 27.95 -14.14
CA SER A 493 5.82 27.51 -14.76
C SER A 493 6.05 28.23 -16.08
N TYR A 494 7.31 28.50 -16.36
CA TYR A 494 7.76 29.03 -17.62
C TYR A 494 8.94 28.20 -18.12
N GLN A 495 8.76 27.59 -19.27
CA GLN A 495 9.79 26.85 -20.00
C GLN A 495 10.29 27.71 -21.16
N ASN A 496 11.58 27.98 -21.16
CA ASN A 496 12.27 28.72 -22.20
C ASN A 496 13.02 27.70 -23.08
N ASP A 497 12.64 27.63 -24.34
CA ASP A 497 13.34 26.84 -25.37
C ASP A 497 14.43 27.74 -26.01
N LYS A 498 15.68 27.55 -25.58
CA LYS A 498 16.82 28.34 -26.01
C LYS A 498 17.21 28.07 -27.47
N GLU A 499 16.87 26.91 -27.99
CA GLU A 499 17.13 26.50 -29.37
C GLU A 499 15.99 26.88 -30.32
N HIS A 500 14.87 27.36 -29.78
CA HIS A 500 13.68 27.80 -30.53
C HIS A 500 13.07 26.73 -31.46
N VAL A 501 13.22 25.44 -31.09
CA VAL A 501 12.69 24.30 -31.87
C VAL A 501 11.22 24.09 -31.59
N SER A 502 10.85 24.03 -30.28
CA SER A 502 9.49 23.80 -29.79
C SER A 502 8.81 25.09 -29.32
N GLY A 503 9.60 26.14 -29.10
CA GLY A 503 9.17 27.44 -28.58
C GLY A 503 8.92 27.45 -27.08
N ASP A 504 8.88 28.66 -26.53
CA ASP A 504 8.64 28.87 -25.10
C ASP A 504 7.20 28.49 -24.71
N THR A 505 7.03 27.98 -23.51
CA THR A 505 5.71 27.69 -22.96
C THR A 505 5.54 28.25 -21.55
N ALA A 506 4.37 28.82 -21.27
CA ALA A 506 3.98 29.26 -19.93
C ALA A 506 2.74 28.53 -19.48
N THR A 507 2.71 28.09 -18.23
CA THR A 507 1.55 27.39 -17.66
C THR A 507 1.20 27.97 -16.31
N LEU A 508 -0.07 28.33 -16.12
CA LEU A 508 -0.66 28.73 -14.85
C LEU A 508 -1.68 27.68 -14.43
N THR A 509 -1.56 27.15 -13.22
CA THR A 509 -2.53 26.22 -12.64
C THR A 509 -3.05 26.79 -11.33
N VAL A 510 -4.37 26.81 -11.16
CA VAL A 510 -5.02 27.15 -9.89
C VAL A 510 -6.07 26.10 -9.59
N THR A 511 -5.99 25.48 -8.42
CA THR A 511 -6.97 24.51 -7.95
C THR A 511 -7.51 24.92 -6.58
N PHE A 512 -8.83 24.96 -6.46
CA PHE A 512 -9.51 25.21 -5.20
C PHE A 512 -10.46 24.05 -4.88
N ALA A 513 -10.23 23.40 -3.74
CA ALA A 513 -10.98 22.22 -3.32
C ALA A 513 -11.53 22.42 -1.89
N PRO A 514 -12.73 23.00 -1.75
CA PRO A 514 -13.43 23.06 -0.46
C PRO A 514 -14.08 21.71 -0.17
N GLY A 515 -13.97 21.23 1.05
CA GLY A 515 -14.63 20.01 1.51
C GLY A 515 -15.42 20.27 2.77
N PHE A 516 -16.56 19.62 2.89
CA PHE A 516 -17.37 19.61 4.10
C PHE A 516 -17.67 18.18 4.52
N THR A 517 -17.41 17.87 5.79
CA THR A 517 -17.74 16.57 6.37
C THR A 517 -18.54 16.76 7.64
N GLY A 518 -19.83 16.50 7.56
CA GLY A 518 -20.78 16.49 8.68
C GLY A 518 -21.22 15.05 8.99
N THR A 519 -22.09 14.91 10.00
CA THR A 519 -22.60 13.59 10.44
C THR A 519 -23.45 12.91 9.36
N TYR A 520 -24.21 13.66 8.60
CA TYR A 520 -25.18 13.14 7.61
C TYR A 520 -24.90 13.60 6.19
N PHE A 521 -23.95 14.51 6.01
CA PHE A 521 -23.67 15.11 4.71
C PHE A 521 -22.18 15.33 4.53
N ARG A 522 -21.67 14.90 3.38
CA ARG A 522 -20.31 15.13 2.93
C ARG A 522 -20.35 15.67 1.50
N ILE A 523 -19.54 16.67 1.22
CA ILE A 523 -19.32 17.16 -0.14
C ILE A 523 -17.86 17.58 -0.31
N ASN A 524 -17.25 17.18 -1.43
CA ASN A 524 -15.86 17.46 -1.79
C ASN A 524 -15.81 17.95 -3.25
N PRO A 525 -16.13 19.21 -3.54
CA PRO A 525 -15.91 19.77 -4.85
C PRO A 525 -14.41 20.11 -5.05
N SER A 526 -13.97 20.11 -6.31
CA SER A 526 -12.67 20.60 -6.73
C SER A 526 -12.85 21.38 -8.03
N LEU A 527 -12.38 22.60 -8.05
CA LEU A 527 -12.37 23.49 -9.21
C LEU A 527 -10.93 23.75 -9.62
N SER A 528 -10.59 23.45 -10.86
CA SER A 528 -9.24 23.67 -11.38
C SER A 528 -9.31 24.50 -12.66
N TYR A 529 -8.42 25.46 -12.75
CA TYR A 529 -8.15 26.25 -13.94
C TYR A 529 -6.69 26.05 -14.35
N ASN A 530 -6.49 25.72 -15.60
CA ASN A 530 -5.16 25.65 -16.22
C ASN A 530 -5.14 26.51 -17.47
N LYS A 531 -4.15 27.40 -17.58
CA LYS A 531 -3.88 28.18 -18.77
C LYS A 531 -2.49 27.81 -19.27
N SER A 532 -2.41 27.40 -20.53
CA SER A 532 -1.14 27.14 -21.23
C SER A 532 -0.99 28.09 -22.40
N ILE A 533 0.20 28.65 -22.57
CA ILE A 533 0.54 29.57 -23.65
C ILE A 533 1.73 28.97 -24.38
N SER A 534 1.56 28.72 -25.69
CA SER A 534 2.65 28.37 -26.59
C SER A 534 3.11 29.62 -27.30
N HIS A 535 4.31 30.08 -27.02
CA HIS A 535 4.85 31.30 -27.67
C HIS A 535 5.32 31.06 -29.11
N LEU A 536 5.53 29.79 -29.53
CA LEU A 536 5.85 29.45 -30.92
C LEU A 536 4.65 29.69 -31.85
N THR A 537 3.51 29.18 -31.45
CA THR A 537 2.26 29.32 -32.24
C THR A 537 1.44 30.52 -31.82
N ASN A 538 1.80 31.14 -30.70
CA ASN A 538 1.07 32.19 -30.00
C ASN A 538 -0.38 31.79 -29.66
N VAL A 539 -0.57 30.47 -29.34
CA VAL A 539 -1.86 29.90 -28.97
C VAL A 539 -1.98 29.82 -27.46
N GLU A 540 -3.08 30.35 -26.95
CA GLU A 540 -3.48 30.21 -25.54
C GLU A 540 -4.55 29.14 -25.43
N THR A 541 -4.32 28.18 -24.52
CA THR A 541 -5.29 27.11 -24.22
C THR A 541 -5.74 27.22 -22.77
N ASP A 542 -7.03 27.42 -22.57
CA ASP A 542 -7.67 27.44 -21.27
C ASP A 542 -8.38 26.10 -21.00
N THR A 543 -8.13 25.52 -19.82
CA THR A 543 -8.81 24.32 -19.36
C THR A 543 -9.47 24.58 -18.01
N TYR A 544 -10.75 24.35 -17.93
CA TYR A 544 -11.56 24.43 -16.71
C TYR A 544 -12.03 23.05 -16.33
N MET A 545 -11.76 22.62 -15.09
CA MET A 545 -12.22 21.34 -14.57
C MET A 545 -13.01 21.55 -13.29
N ALA A 546 -14.15 20.88 -13.16
CA ALA A 546 -14.92 20.82 -11.95
C ALA A 546 -15.23 19.36 -11.62
N ASN A 547 -14.80 18.91 -10.46
CA ASN A 547 -15.12 17.58 -9.94
C ASN A 547 -15.94 17.76 -8.67
N TRP A 548 -16.88 16.86 -8.39
CA TRP A 548 -17.63 16.84 -7.14
C TRP A 548 -17.96 15.42 -6.75
N ASP A 549 -17.91 15.19 -5.47
CA ASP A 549 -18.41 14.01 -4.79
C ASP A 549 -19.26 14.46 -3.61
N MET A 550 -20.50 13.99 -3.56
CA MET A 550 -21.47 14.33 -2.53
C MET A 550 -22.12 13.05 -2.00
N GLU A 551 -22.22 12.96 -0.70
CA GLU A 551 -22.95 11.89 -0.02
C GLU A 551 -23.86 12.51 1.04
N TRP A 552 -25.14 12.16 0.99
CA TRP A 552 -26.13 12.63 1.93
C TRP A 552 -26.96 11.47 2.49
N GLN A 553 -26.79 11.22 3.78
CA GLN A 553 -27.62 10.30 4.54
C GLN A 553 -28.90 11.00 4.93
N ILE A 554 -29.93 10.95 4.04
CA ILE A 554 -31.23 11.64 4.21
C ILE A 554 -31.95 11.08 5.43
N THR A 555 -31.90 9.76 5.63
CA THR A 555 -32.38 9.06 6.82
C THR A 555 -31.41 7.94 7.17
N GLU A 556 -31.57 7.25 8.30
CA GLU A 556 -30.77 6.07 8.65
C GLU A 556 -30.78 4.97 7.56
N ARG A 557 -31.77 5.01 6.66
CA ARG A 557 -31.96 4.00 5.60
C ARG A 557 -31.79 4.51 4.19
N ILE A 558 -31.85 5.82 3.97
CA ILE A 558 -31.75 6.41 2.64
C ILE A 558 -30.43 7.16 2.53
N LEU A 559 -29.62 6.70 1.59
CA LEU A 559 -28.37 7.31 1.19
C LEU A 559 -28.49 7.82 -0.24
N TRP A 560 -28.16 9.08 -0.46
CA TRP A 560 -28.04 9.65 -1.78
C TRP A 560 -26.59 10.05 -2.04
N SER A 561 -26.02 9.54 -3.11
CA SER A 561 -24.69 9.88 -3.58
C SER A 561 -24.75 10.47 -4.99
N VAL A 562 -23.95 11.50 -5.23
CA VAL A 562 -23.79 12.13 -6.53
C VAL A 562 -22.30 12.39 -6.73
N ALA A 563 -21.77 11.95 -7.86
CA ALA A 563 -20.41 12.27 -8.28
C ALA A 563 -20.45 12.74 -9.73
N GLY A 564 -19.55 13.61 -10.10
CA GLY A 564 -19.43 14.04 -11.48
C GLY A 564 -18.15 14.79 -11.75
N ASN A 565 -17.88 14.94 -13.02
CA ASN A 565 -16.81 15.77 -13.53
C ASN A 565 -17.30 16.58 -14.72
N TYR A 566 -16.78 17.78 -14.84
CA TYR A 566 -16.94 18.63 -16.01
C TYR A 566 -15.56 19.13 -16.44
N ASN A 567 -15.29 19.06 -17.72
CA ASN A 567 -14.08 19.56 -18.33
C ASN A 567 -14.42 20.41 -19.56
N LEU A 568 -13.83 21.60 -19.65
CA LEU A 568 -13.87 22.46 -20.82
C LEU A 568 -12.44 22.81 -21.19
N THR A 569 -12.03 22.50 -22.40
CA THR A 569 -10.74 22.91 -22.96
C THR A 569 -10.98 23.72 -24.22
N LYS A 570 -10.43 24.93 -24.26
CA LYS A 570 -10.57 25.83 -25.39
C LYS A 570 -9.25 26.51 -25.72
N ALA A 571 -8.86 26.46 -27.00
CA ALA A 571 -7.80 27.26 -27.56
C ALA A 571 -8.34 28.53 -28.22
N ASP A 572 -7.59 29.63 -28.18
CA ASP A 572 -7.99 30.92 -28.72
C ASP A 572 -7.95 30.98 -30.25
N ASP A 573 -7.22 30.06 -30.90
CA ASP A 573 -7.18 29.85 -32.34
C ASP A 573 -8.24 28.90 -32.88
N ASP A 574 -9.20 28.47 -32.00
CA ASP A 574 -10.24 27.47 -32.26
C ASP A 574 -9.69 26.07 -32.70
N SER A 575 -8.41 25.76 -32.49
CA SER A 575 -7.84 24.45 -32.77
C SER A 575 -8.36 23.35 -31.78
N VAL A 576 -8.81 23.76 -30.62
CA VAL A 576 -9.45 22.93 -29.59
C VAL A 576 -10.64 23.68 -29.02
N ASP A 577 -11.81 23.07 -29.01
CA ASP A 577 -13.00 23.51 -28.24
C ASP A 577 -13.80 22.27 -27.87
N GLN A 578 -13.46 21.68 -26.71
CA GLN A 578 -14.02 20.42 -26.25
C GLN A 578 -14.64 20.56 -24.86
N GLN A 579 -15.79 19.96 -24.69
CA GLN A 579 -16.49 19.91 -23.41
C GLN A 579 -16.91 18.47 -23.08
N ASN A 580 -16.72 18.07 -21.83
CA ASN A 580 -17.12 16.77 -21.34
C ASN A 580 -17.83 16.93 -20.00
N LEU A 581 -18.96 16.24 -19.82
CA LEU A 581 -19.70 16.17 -18.56
C LEU A 581 -20.06 14.72 -18.27
N ASP A 582 -19.64 14.20 -17.11
CA ASP A 582 -20.07 12.91 -16.60
C ASP A 582 -20.71 13.09 -15.22
N VAL A 583 -21.90 12.54 -15.04
CA VAL A 583 -22.63 12.61 -13.77
C VAL A 583 -23.18 11.24 -13.42
N HIS A 584 -22.88 10.82 -12.20
CA HIS A 584 -23.41 9.62 -11.60
C HIS A 584 -24.22 9.96 -10.36
N SER A 585 -25.45 9.48 -10.27
CA SER A 585 -26.29 9.65 -9.10
C SER A 585 -26.87 8.32 -8.66
N ARG A 586 -26.87 8.04 -7.37
CA ARG A 586 -27.45 6.83 -6.78
C ARG A 586 -28.24 7.18 -5.53
N ILE A 587 -29.51 6.81 -5.49
CA ILE A 587 -30.33 6.83 -4.28
C ILE A 587 -30.49 5.37 -3.84
N ALA A 588 -30.00 5.03 -2.66
CA ALA A 588 -30.05 3.69 -2.11
C ALA A 588 -30.96 3.65 -0.86
N TYR A 589 -31.81 2.65 -0.79
CA TYR A 589 -32.58 2.30 0.39
C TYR A 589 -32.00 1.05 1.04
N ARG A 590 -31.48 1.19 2.25
CA ARG A 590 -30.96 0.09 3.06
C ARG A 590 -32.14 -0.71 3.60
N LEU A 591 -32.19 -2.00 3.27
CA LEU A 591 -33.17 -2.95 3.77
C LEU A 591 -32.89 -3.28 5.24
N PHE A 592 -33.55 -4.32 5.79
CA PHE A 592 -33.39 -4.68 7.19
C PHE A 592 -31.95 -5.14 7.48
N ARG A 593 -31.42 -4.76 8.64
CA ARG A 593 -30.05 -5.00 9.08
C ARG A 593 -29.71 -6.48 9.26
N ASP A 594 -30.69 -7.36 9.49
CA ASP A 594 -30.50 -8.72 9.99
C ASP A 594 -31.30 -9.76 9.20
N TRP A 595 -31.43 -9.63 7.88
CA TRP A 595 -32.27 -10.55 7.11
C TRP A 595 -31.73 -11.99 7.04
N MET A 596 -30.43 -12.17 7.16
CA MET A 596 -29.74 -13.45 7.40
C MET A 596 -28.44 -13.16 8.12
N TYR A 597 -27.96 -14.06 8.98
CA TYR A 597 -26.66 -13.94 9.65
C TYR A 597 -25.47 -13.76 8.67
N LEU A 598 -25.65 -14.10 7.41
CA LEU A 598 -24.61 -14.05 6.37
C LEU A 598 -24.70 -12.81 5.48
N VAL A 599 -25.87 -12.18 5.36
CA VAL A 599 -26.14 -11.06 4.45
C VAL A 599 -26.19 -9.78 5.26
N GLN A 600 -25.22 -8.89 5.03
CA GLN A 600 -25.10 -7.64 5.76
C GLN A 600 -25.44 -6.47 4.84
N GLU A 601 -26.15 -5.49 5.39
CA GLU A 601 -26.47 -4.21 4.75
C GLU A 601 -27.06 -4.31 3.33
N PRO A 602 -28.04 -5.19 3.06
CA PRO A 602 -28.65 -5.25 1.75
C PRO A 602 -29.30 -3.92 1.40
N SER A 603 -29.06 -3.43 0.19
CA SER A 603 -29.64 -2.19 -0.30
C SER A 603 -30.18 -2.32 -1.72
N ILE A 604 -31.27 -1.63 -1.98
CA ILE A 604 -31.80 -1.42 -3.34
C ILE A 604 -31.55 0.02 -3.70
N GLY A 605 -30.97 0.25 -4.86
CA GLY A 605 -30.66 1.58 -5.38
C GLY A 605 -31.31 1.86 -6.72
N LEU A 606 -31.57 3.12 -6.96
CA LEU A 606 -31.84 3.67 -8.29
C LEU A 606 -30.61 4.49 -8.67
N ARG A 607 -29.97 4.12 -9.79
CA ARG A 607 -28.77 4.76 -10.29
C ARG A 607 -29.04 5.39 -11.65
N ALA A 608 -28.60 6.62 -11.82
CA ALA A 608 -28.58 7.31 -13.09
C ALA A 608 -27.14 7.66 -13.46
N LYS A 609 -26.78 7.41 -14.71
CA LYS A 609 -25.53 7.86 -15.32
C LYS A 609 -25.89 8.75 -16.50
N TYR A 610 -25.24 9.89 -16.61
CA TYR A 610 -25.31 10.77 -17.76
C TYR A 610 -23.91 11.14 -18.20
N SER A 611 -23.59 10.99 -19.46
CA SER A 611 -22.36 11.52 -20.06
C SER A 611 -22.72 12.35 -21.29
N TRP A 612 -21.99 13.42 -21.47
CA TRP A 612 -22.08 14.30 -22.62
C TRP A 612 -20.69 14.75 -23.02
N GLN A 613 -20.41 14.66 -24.31
CA GLN A 613 -19.17 15.10 -24.94
C GLN A 613 -19.52 15.95 -26.14
N ASP A 614 -18.90 17.10 -26.27
CA ASP A 614 -19.09 18.03 -27.37
C ASP A 614 -17.73 18.51 -27.88
N ASP A 615 -17.43 18.19 -29.13
CA ASP A 615 -16.26 18.68 -29.84
C ASP A 615 -16.74 19.64 -30.93
N ARG A 616 -16.64 20.93 -30.63
CA ARG A 616 -17.14 21.98 -31.50
C ARG A 616 -16.27 22.24 -32.71
N VAL A 617 -14.99 21.86 -32.64
CA VAL A 617 -14.08 21.97 -33.81
C VAL A 617 -14.51 21.03 -34.91
N TYR A 618 -14.86 19.80 -34.55
CA TYR A 618 -15.30 18.78 -35.51
C TYR A 618 -16.82 18.69 -35.64
N GLY A 619 -17.58 19.43 -34.82
CA GLY A 619 -19.03 19.42 -34.81
C GLY A 619 -19.64 18.10 -34.34
N ASN A 620 -18.91 17.37 -33.51
CA ASN A 620 -19.36 16.08 -32.96
C ASN A 620 -19.91 16.31 -31.56
N SER A 621 -21.18 16.01 -31.36
CA SER A 621 -21.81 16.03 -30.02
C SER A 621 -22.48 14.69 -29.76
N GLU A 622 -22.10 14.07 -28.65
CA GLU A 622 -22.65 12.78 -28.20
C GLU A 622 -23.11 12.89 -26.76
N ASP A 623 -24.27 12.37 -26.48
CA ASP A 623 -24.75 12.22 -25.11
C ASP A 623 -25.25 10.79 -24.87
N SER A 624 -25.16 10.33 -23.65
CA SER A 624 -25.72 9.06 -23.23
C SER A 624 -26.38 9.15 -21.87
N PHE A 625 -27.47 8.42 -21.71
CA PHE A 625 -28.18 8.33 -20.44
C PHE A 625 -28.51 6.88 -20.13
N VAL A 626 -28.25 6.47 -18.88
CA VAL A 626 -28.60 5.14 -18.38
C VAL A 626 -29.27 5.27 -17.01
N LEU A 627 -30.47 4.69 -16.91
CA LEU A 627 -31.17 4.54 -15.63
C LEU A 627 -31.23 3.05 -15.28
N MET A 628 -30.79 2.69 -14.09
CA MET A 628 -30.74 1.30 -13.63
C MET A 628 -31.19 1.15 -12.19
N VAL A 629 -31.71 -0.02 -11.87
CA VAL A 629 -31.91 -0.49 -10.51
C VAL A 629 -30.74 -1.38 -10.14
N ASP A 630 -30.19 -1.19 -8.95
CA ASP A 630 -29.16 -2.07 -8.40
C ASP A 630 -29.58 -2.64 -7.05
N PHE A 631 -29.16 -3.87 -6.81
CA PHE A 631 -29.19 -4.52 -5.50
C PHE A 631 -27.77 -4.83 -5.08
N THR A 632 -27.36 -4.35 -3.91
CA THR A 632 -26.04 -4.61 -3.36
C THR A 632 -26.16 -5.18 -1.96
N THR A 633 -25.27 -6.12 -1.63
CA THR A 633 -25.13 -6.65 -0.26
C THR A 633 -23.70 -7.08 0.00
N SER A 634 -23.29 -7.01 1.25
CA SER A 634 -22.03 -7.59 1.72
C SER A 634 -22.28 -8.91 2.47
N LEU A 635 -21.27 -9.78 2.42
CA LEU A 635 -21.22 -11.07 3.10
C LEU A 635 -20.00 -11.05 4.01
N ASN A 636 -20.20 -11.28 5.32
CA ASN A 636 -19.10 -11.40 6.26
C ASN A 636 -19.42 -12.50 7.27
N PHE A 637 -18.57 -13.52 7.31
CA PHE A 637 -18.68 -14.58 8.31
C PHE A 637 -17.31 -15.14 8.68
N ALA A 638 -17.12 -15.43 9.94
CA ALA A 638 -15.89 -16.01 10.50
C ALA A 638 -16.23 -17.23 11.39
N PHE A 639 -15.34 -18.23 11.40
CA PHE A 639 -15.50 -19.45 12.17
C PHE A 639 -14.28 -19.70 13.06
#